data_399da3519435c9225329532bdad5648d
#
_entry.id   399da3519435c9225329532bdad5648d
#
_cell.length_a   1.000
_cell.length_b   1.000
_cell.length_c   1.000
_cell.angle_alpha   90.00
_cell.angle_beta   90.00
_cell.angle_gamma   90.00
#
_symmetry.space_group_name_H-M   'P 1'
#
loop_
_entity.id
_entity.type
_entity.pdbx_description
1 polymer ?
#
loop_
_entity_poly.entity_id
_entity_poly.type
_entity_poly.pdbx_seq_one_letter_code
_entity_poly.pdbx_strand_id
1 'polypeptide(L)'
;MKRYWYNILAVYMMLMPLMVSAQEKQNQRQVYEKAEEAYQIGQLDQAIDLLEDHLNDFSGNLRQSALRLVSICYLAQDDTDKSEQYARLLLSINPYYTSVQDPIRFEDMIALLKSGRSSTVTTASSQAESINEAPVPVTVITREMIDQLSNNKNIGQILAAYVPGLSEVSAYYVSNVAMHGVYTSSQEKILVMENGHRLNMRSTNNGKLDYAISTEKIDHIEVLRGPASSLYGNVALTAVVNIITKSGRDVNGVKGKYGYGSYGTHRADFIAGTTLLDADVMAWASIYTSQGKKVDVPAFSDYSMTKHDGYVYVGRYEGKPSYDMGFNIKLKNFNFMVNLKNGKLVPQYSWYGQTYNYDDFRTMDGVKPGYSINEKHVELGYTKELGKVNLNVSAYGDWYDIHDYMPVTNDSLRLYVYDDNADPVKDEEGKSKTRMYGGVMQIHNFQEYTIGGMAKADVNYMFGNMKGNVLIGTQFEYFKLSSNDFHLGEDFIKVALTYPESKSMLHIGSERSFSAFVQGKHYFTSQFILNAGLRFDNKNRANGKNVTAFSPRVALIYLPNEAFSTKLSFSRAFVDAPYYYRHNTTNGARGSEDLMPEFMNAIQLDFLGRIDKWHLNYDFNIFYNNLTDIVVNNPSKDTSTPKYINSGSLKVAGAEAEVSFSIPSFRLNANLTYSHPLEAEDYYYTDHQIYSIPKFMANLACSKRLVNIGNHLVWLNAGFKFGTKTLNKANSNVPDTKDYELSGNAIVDLGLKYSYRDAIQLSLDCDNVFDRSYYISGSFYVPFRAQGRTLMATVTFKL
;
A
#
# COMPACT_ATOMS: atom_id res chain seq x y z
N MET A 1 56.67 -22.08 -15.43
CA MET A 1 56.86 -21.05 -14.41
C MET A 1 56.47 -19.63 -14.83
N LYS A 2 56.78 -19.10 -16.03
CA LYS A 2 56.44 -17.72 -16.43
C LYS A 2 54.91 -17.41 -16.48
N ARG A 3 54.04 -18.37 -16.77
CA ARG A 3 52.57 -18.18 -16.87
C ARG A 3 51.84 -18.03 -15.51
N TYR A 4 52.43 -18.56 -14.44
CA TYR A 4 51.92 -18.43 -13.08
C TYR A 4 52.19 -17.05 -12.47
N TRP A 5 53.32 -16.41 -12.81
CA TRP A 5 53.66 -15.07 -12.35
C TRP A 5 52.76 -13.98 -12.95
N TYR A 6 52.32 -14.12 -14.19
CA TYR A 6 51.38 -13.17 -14.82
C TYR A 6 50.01 -13.22 -14.17
N ASN A 7 49.52 -14.39 -13.79
CA ASN A 7 48.22 -14.52 -13.10
C ASN A 7 48.31 -14.01 -11.64
N ILE A 8 49.40 -14.17 -10.95
CA ILE A 8 49.63 -13.61 -9.63
C ILE A 8 49.74 -12.09 -9.69
N LEU A 9 50.43 -11.54 -10.68
CA LEU A 9 50.56 -10.09 -10.89
C LEU A 9 49.21 -9.45 -11.28
N ALA A 10 48.41 -10.13 -12.10
CA ALA A 10 47.05 -9.68 -12.47
C ALA A 10 46.09 -9.69 -11.26
N VAL A 11 46.17 -10.73 -10.40
CA VAL A 11 45.42 -10.76 -9.15
C VAL A 11 45.88 -9.68 -8.18
N TYR A 12 47.18 -9.43 -8.09
CA TYR A 12 47.73 -8.35 -7.26
C TYR A 12 47.31 -6.96 -7.77
N MET A 13 47.31 -6.71 -9.10
CA MET A 13 46.81 -5.48 -9.69
C MET A 13 45.30 -5.29 -9.53
N MET A 14 44.51 -6.37 -9.48
CA MET A 14 43.07 -6.30 -9.19
C MET A 14 42.79 -6.07 -7.71
N LEU A 15 43.65 -6.51 -6.81
CA LEU A 15 43.48 -6.36 -5.35
C LEU A 15 44.05 -5.03 -4.82
N MET A 16 45.00 -4.40 -5.53
CA MET A 16 45.57 -3.09 -5.12
C MET A 16 44.55 -1.98 -4.94
N PRO A 17 43.63 -1.74 -5.90
CA PRO A 17 42.61 -0.70 -5.72
C PRO A 17 41.63 -1.01 -4.55
N LEU A 18 41.38 -2.28 -4.29
CA LEU A 18 40.57 -2.73 -3.16
C LEU A 18 41.25 -2.49 -1.81
N MET A 19 42.58 -2.69 -1.74
CA MET A 19 43.36 -2.41 -0.53
C MET A 19 43.45 -0.91 -0.24
N VAL A 20 43.69 -0.09 -1.24
CA VAL A 20 43.76 1.38 -1.09
C VAL A 20 42.39 1.94 -0.63
N SER A 21 41.28 1.52 -1.26
CA SER A 21 39.94 1.91 -0.85
C SER A 21 39.56 1.43 0.57
N ALA A 22 40.04 0.24 0.98
CA ALA A 22 39.81 -0.27 2.32
C ALA A 22 40.61 0.53 3.38
N GLN A 23 41.84 0.91 3.05
CA GLN A 23 42.71 1.68 3.95
C GLN A 23 42.22 3.12 4.12
N GLU A 24 41.69 3.72 3.05
CA GLU A 24 41.08 5.06 3.08
C GLU A 24 39.79 5.08 3.93
N LYS A 25 38.92 4.10 3.77
CA LYS A 25 37.73 3.94 4.62
C LYS A 25 38.06 3.66 6.09
N GLN A 26 39.11 2.90 6.35
CA GLN A 26 39.55 2.63 7.70
C GLN A 26 40.10 3.90 8.39
N ASN A 27 40.81 4.76 7.64
CA ASN A 27 41.26 6.06 8.13
C ASN A 27 40.10 7.00 8.46
N GLN A 28 39.12 7.11 7.56
CA GLN A 28 37.90 7.89 7.78
C GLN A 28 37.14 7.47 9.05
N ARG A 29 37.02 6.16 9.26
CA ARG A 29 36.37 5.60 10.43
C ARG A 29 37.12 5.90 11.72
N GLN A 30 38.45 5.82 11.72
CA GLN A 30 39.28 6.19 12.87
C GLN A 30 39.14 7.66 13.25
N VAL A 31 39.06 8.56 12.27
CA VAL A 31 38.82 9.98 12.53
C VAL A 31 37.46 10.20 13.19
N TYR A 32 36.42 9.56 12.67
CA TYR A 32 35.08 9.65 13.25
C TYR A 32 35.03 9.11 14.69
N GLU A 33 35.63 7.93 14.94
CA GLU A 33 35.70 7.30 16.29
C GLU A 33 36.41 8.22 17.29
N LYS A 34 37.52 8.90 16.89
CA LYS A 34 38.17 9.90 17.73
C LYS A 34 37.29 11.12 18.04
N ALA A 35 36.53 11.58 17.06
CA ALA A 35 35.61 12.69 17.27
C ALA A 35 34.47 12.27 18.22
N GLU A 36 33.96 11.05 18.09
CA GLU A 36 32.94 10.50 18.98
C GLU A 36 33.46 10.32 20.43
N GLU A 37 34.70 9.84 20.59
CA GLU A 37 35.37 9.77 21.92
C GLU A 37 35.51 11.17 22.52
N ALA A 38 35.95 12.17 21.75
CA ALA A 38 36.07 13.55 22.20
C ALA A 38 34.71 14.12 22.66
N TYR A 39 33.64 13.85 21.92
CA TYR A 39 32.28 14.22 22.31
C TYR A 39 31.85 13.55 23.63
N GLN A 40 32.11 12.25 23.79
CA GLN A 40 31.72 11.49 24.99
C GLN A 40 32.42 12.00 26.26
N ILE A 41 33.64 12.51 26.14
CA ILE A 41 34.39 13.11 27.28
C ILE A 41 34.20 14.61 27.42
N GLY A 42 33.28 15.21 26.62
CA GLY A 42 32.91 16.63 26.71
C GLY A 42 33.87 17.60 26.05
N GLN A 43 34.84 17.12 25.26
CA GLN A 43 35.78 17.98 24.47
C GLN A 43 35.12 18.38 23.13
N LEU A 44 34.08 19.21 23.21
CA LEU A 44 33.22 19.54 22.07
C LEU A 44 33.97 20.26 20.95
N ASP A 45 34.87 21.21 21.26
CA ASP A 45 35.66 21.92 20.26
C ASP A 45 36.55 20.95 19.44
N GLN A 46 37.22 20.02 20.14
CA GLN A 46 38.05 19.02 19.48
C GLN A 46 37.22 18.05 18.58
N ALA A 47 36.01 17.69 19.01
CA ALA A 47 35.12 16.86 18.21
C ALA A 47 34.67 17.62 16.95
N ILE A 48 34.33 18.89 17.08
CA ILE A 48 33.94 19.78 15.97
C ILE A 48 35.08 19.92 14.97
N ASP A 49 36.27 20.30 15.42
CA ASP A 49 37.44 20.49 14.54
C ASP A 49 37.75 19.22 13.74
N LEU A 50 37.77 18.03 14.40
CA LEU A 50 38.00 16.76 13.74
C LEU A 50 36.94 16.43 12.67
N LEU A 51 35.68 16.76 12.94
CA LEU A 51 34.59 16.48 12.00
C LEU A 51 34.56 17.47 10.85
N GLU A 52 34.76 18.80 11.09
CA GLU A 52 34.73 19.82 10.05
C GLU A 52 35.93 19.69 9.09
N ASP A 53 37.13 19.48 9.61
CA ASP A 53 38.34 19.33 8.80
C ASP A 53 38.27 18.15 7.82
N HIS A 54 37.54 17.09 8.22
CA HIS A 54 37.41 15.87 7.43
C HIS A 54 36.01 15.64 6.85
N LEU A 55 35.12 16.61 6.93
CA LEU A 55 33.71 16.42 6.50
C LEU A 55 33.57 16.04 5.03
N ASN A 56 34.46 16.52 4.17
CA ASN A 56 34.48 16.22 2.75
C ASN A 56 35.11 14.85 2.43
N ASP A 57 35.89 14.30 3.34
CA ASP A 57 36.52 12.99 3.19
C ASP A 57 35.50 11.88 3.53
N PHE A 58 34.56 12.13 4.44
CA PHE A 58 33.53 11.18 4.81
C PHE A 58 32.55 10.88 3.68
N SER A 59 32.22 9.63 3.47
CA SER A 59 31.30 9.17 2.44
C SER A 59 30.17 8.30 3.00
N GLY A 60 29.05 8.27 2.30
CA GLY A 60 27.91 7.40 2.66
C GLY A 60 27.41 7.62 4.10
N ASN A 61 27.38 6.52 4.87
CA ASN A 61 26.89 6.51 6.26
C ASN A 61 27.74 7.31 7.21
N LEU A 62 29.04 7.22 7.01
CA LEU A 62 29.97 7.92 7.88
C LEU A 62 29.80 9.43 7.76
N ARG A 63 29.47 9.94 6.56
CA ARG A 63 29.14 11.35 6.36
C ARG A 63 27.86 11.75 7.08
N GLN A 64 26.83 10.89 7.08
CA GLN A 64 25.59 11.14 7.84
C GLN A 64 25.88 11.16 9.34
N SER A 65 26.65 10.19 9.85
CA SER A 65 27.04 10.14 11.26
C SER A 65 27.89 11.35 11.66
N ALA A 66 28.80 11.81 10.81
CA ALA A 66 29.60 13.00 11.05
C ALA A 66 28.75 14.27 11.08
N LEU A 67 27.85 14.48 10.12
CA LEU A 67 26.90 15.61 10.11
C LEU A 67 25.99 15.61 11.32
N ARG A 68 25.53 14.44 11.76
CA ARG A 68 24.75 14.28 12.99
C ARG A 68 25.58 14.71 14.20
N LEU A 69 26.77 14.17 14.34
CA LEU A 69 27.59 14.39 15.53
C LEU A 69 28.05 15.86 15.65
N VAL A 70 28.48 16.49 14.56
CA VAL A 70 28.86 17.91 14.58
C VAL A 70 27.67 18.82 14.92
N SER A 71 26.49 18.51 14.41
CA SER A 71 25.24 19.24 14.76
C SER A 71 24.93 19.10 16.25
N ILE A 72 25.05 17.90 16.82
CA ILE A 72 24.86 17.66 18.26
C ILE A 72 25.90 18.41 19.10
N CYS A 73 27.15 18.42 18.65
CA CYS A 73 28.20 19.16 19.35
C CYS A 73 27.93 20.67 19.43
N TYR A 74 27.53 21.29 18.30
CA TYR A 74 27.13 22.68 18.29
C TYR A 74 25.89 22.97 19.17
N LEU A 75 24.92 22.04 19.15
CA LEU A 75 23.75 22.17 20.01
C LEU A 75 24.09 22.06 21.50
N ALA A 76 25.09 21.26 21.85
CA ALA A 76 25.61 21.17 23.23
C ALA A 76 26.36 22.44 23.65
N GLN A 77 26.90 23.21 22.70
CA GLN A 77 27.50 24.54 22.92
C GLN A 77 26.50 25.68 22.87
N ASP A 78 25.18 25.39 22.74
CA ASP A 78 24.12 26.37 22.55
C ASP A 78 24.22 27.21 21.24
N ASP A 79 25.09 26.82 20.29
CA ASP A 79 25.14 27.38 18.93
C ASP A 79 24.06 26.70 18.05
N THR A 80 22.84 27.17 18.24
CA THR A 80 21.67 26.62 17.56
C THR A 80 21.73 26.84 16.04
N ASP A 81 22.30 27.94 15.56
CA ASP A 81 22.34 28.32 14.15
C ASP A 81 23.26 27.37 13.36
N LYS A 82 24.45 27.11 13.88
CA LYS A 82 25.35 26.10 13.26
C LYS A 82 24.83 24.69 13.38
N SER A 83 24.27 24.31 14.52
CA SER A 83 23.63 23.03 14.69
C SER A 83 22.53 22.82 13.64
N GLU A 84 21.67 23.80 13.43
CA GLU A 84 20.62 23.74 12.41
C GLU A 84 21.19 23.63 10.99
N GLN A 85 22.28 24.33 10.68
CA GLN A 85 22.95 24.25 9.38
C GLN A 85 23.41 22.81 9.08
N TYR A 86 24.07 22.14 10.03
CA TYR A 86 24.51 20.75 9.86
C TYR A 86 23.36 19.75 9.87
N ALA A 87 22.33 19.97 10.68
CA ALA A 87 21.10 19.18 10.65
C ALA A 87 20.38 19.29 9.30
N ARG A 88 20.36 20.47 8.67
CA ARG A 88 19.84 20.66 7.31
C ARG A 88 20.67 19.92 6.27
N LEU A 89 22.01 19.91 6.39
CA LEU A 89 22.88 19.11 5.51
C LEU A 89 22.62 17.61 5.69
N LEU A 90 22.49 17.13 6.92
CA LEU A 90 22.11 15.75 7.22
C LEU A 90 20.79 15.37 6.55
N LEU A 91 19.76 16.19 6.76
CA LEU A 91 18.45 15.95 6.13
C LEU A 91 18.49 16.14 4.60
N SER A 92 19.44 16.86 3.99
CA SER A 92 19.60 16.92 2.53
C SER A 92 20.10 15.59 1.94
N ILE A 93 20.89 14.85 2.70
CA ILE A 93 21.43 13.54 2.33
C ILE A 93 20.42 12.42 2.68
N ASN A 94 19.78 12.56 3.84
CA ASN A 94 18.77 11.63 4.32
C ASN A 94 17.52 12.38 4.80
N PRO A 95 16.57 12.69 3.91
CA PRO A 95 15.33 13.40 4.26
C PRO A 95 14.47 12.68 5.30
N TYR A 96 14.60 11.37 5.39
CA TYR A 96 13.85 10.51 6.32
C TYR A 96 14.62 10.15 7.58
N TYR A 97 15.77 10.82 7.82
CA TYR A 97 16.55 10.58 9.04
C TYR A 97 15.66 10.63 10.27
N THR A 98 15.66 9.56 11.05
CA THR A 98 14.96 9.47 12.36
C THR A 98 16.01 9.47 13.45
N SER A 99 15.87 10.40 14.39
CA SER A 99 16.71 10.46 15.57
C SER A 99 16.21 9.45 16.58
N VAL A 100 17.00 8.44 16.91
CA VAL A 100 16.53 7.33 17.75
C VAL A 100 17.27 7.21 19.08
N GLN A 101 18.39 7.86 19.25
CA GLN A 101 19.18 7.85 20.49
C GLN A 101 19.89 9.18 20.71
N ASP A 102 19.37 10.21 20.06
CA ASP A 102 19.98 11.53 20.09
C ASP A 102 19.48 12.33 21.29
N PRO A 103 20.19 13.38 21.70
CA PRO A 103 19.70 14.31 22.70
C PRO A 103 18.34 14.87 22.28
N ILE A 104 17.39 14.96 23.22
CA ILE A 104 16.01 15.41 22.98
C ILE A 104 15.96 16.75 22.22
N ARG A 105 16.86 17.68 22.54
CA ARG A 105 16.96 18.97 21.83
C ARG A 105 17.28 18.79 20.33
N PHE A 106 18.09 17.79 19.98
CA PHE A 106 18.41 17.49 18.58
C PHE A 106 17.23 16.79 17.90
N GLU A 107 16.54 15.88 18.59
CA GLU A 107 15.32 15.27 18.08
C GLU A 107 14.24 16.30 17.78
N ASP A 108 14.03 17.24 18.72
CA ASP A 108 13.10 18.34 18.55
C ASP A 108 13.49 19.24 17.36
N MET A 109 14.78 19.53 17.18
CA MET A 109 15.31 20.27 16.02
C MET A 109 15.08 19.53 14.70
N ILE A 110 15.38 18.21 14.63
CA ILE A 110 15.13 17.41 13.44
C ILE A 110 13.65 17.36 13.12
N ALA A 111 12.78 17.17 14.11
CA ALA A 111 11.33 17.17 13.92
C ALA A 111 10.83 18.52 13.39
N LEU A 112 11.36 19.63 13.93
CA LEU A 112 11.03 20.99 13.49
C LEU A 112 11.48 21.22 12.03
N LEU A 113 12.71 20.85 11.71
CA LEU A 113 13.27 20.98 10.37
C LEU A 113 12.52 20.14 9.35
N LYS A 114 12.10 18.94 9.73
CA LYS A 114 11.26 18.07 8.87
C LYS A 114 9.88 18.66 8.65
N SER A 115 9.27 19.26 9.66
CA SER A 115 7.95 19.89 9.53
C SER A 115 7.95 21.09 8.58
N GLY A 116 9.07 21.76 8.45
CA GLY A 116 9.27 22.90 7.55
C GLY A 116 9.83 22.53 6.15
N ARG A 117 10.11 21.26 5.87
CA ARG A 117 10.67 20.81 4.58
C ARG A 117 9.62 20.35 3.60
N SER A 118 9.86 20.64 2.32
CA SER A 118 9.28 19.86 1.26
C SER A 118 9.80 18.42 1.37
N SER A 119 8.93 17.45 1.59
CA SER A 119 9.28 16.03 1.63
C SER A 119 9.86 15.61 0.28
N THR A 120 10.88 14.77 0.30
CA THR A 120 11.38 14.12 -0.92
C THR A 120 10.52 12.91 -1.23
N VAL A 121 10.13 12.72 -2.46
CA VAL A 121 9.35 11.59 -2.95
C VAL A 121 10.06 10.90 -4.11
N THR A 122 9.90 9.60 -4.21
CA THR A 122 10.51 8.79 -5.29
C THR A 122 9.47 8.24 -6.25
N THR A 123 8.25 8.05 -5.80
CA THR A 123 7.18 7.41 -6.59
C THR A 123 6.72 8.28 -7.75
N ALA A 124 6.74 9.60 -7.64
CA ALA A 124 6.18 10.50 -8.65
C ALA A 124 6.97 10.53 -9.97
N SER A 125 8.28 10.27 -9.93
CA SER A 125 9.17 10.31 -11.11
C SER A 125 10.14 9.13 -11.19
N SER A 126 10.05 8.15 -10.29
CA SER A 126 11.03 7.07 -10.08
C SER A 126 12.42 7.57 -9.66
N GLN A 127 12.52 8.78 -9.14
CA GLN A 127 13.71 9.44 -8.63
C GLN A 127 13.37 10.22 -7.38
N ALA A 128 14.36 10.41 -6.50
CA ALA A 128 14.21 11.28 -5.35
C ALA A 128 14.06 12.74 -5.80
N GLU A 129 12.89 13.31 -5.63
CA GLU A 129 12.60 14.70 -5.95
C GLU A 129 11.81 15.39 -4.83
N SER A 130 11.83 16.71 -4.78
CA SER A 130 10.97 17.46 -3.87
C SER A 130 9.50 17.24 -4.22
N ILE A 131 8.65 17.09 -3.21
CA ILE A 131 7.20 17.02 -3.38
C ILE A 131 6.66 18.25 -4.14
N ASN A 132 7.31 19.41 -4.00
CA ASN A 132 6.96 20.64 -4.72
C ASN A 132 7.14 20.50 -6.24
N GLU A 133 8.05 19.64 -6.68
CA GLU A 133 8.38 19.38 -8.09
C GLU A 133 7.74 18.10 -8.64
N ALA A 134 7.04 17.33 -7.79
CA ALA A 134 6.32 16.14 -8.23
C ALA A 134 5.20 16.53 -9.21
N PRO A 135 5.02 15.82 -10.33
CA PRO A 135 4.07 16.21 -11.38
C PRO A 135 2.60 15.98 -11.05
N VAL A 136 2.30 15.36 -9.93
CA VAL A 136 0.94 15.06 -9.42
C VAL A 136 0.90 15.32 -7.92
N PRO A 137 -0.30 15.49 -7.32
CA PRO A 137 -0.43 15.55 -5.87
C PRO A 137 0.08 14.28 -5.20
N VAL A 138 0.85 14.42 -4.13
CA VAL A 138 1.43 13.30 -3.38
C VAL A 138 1.20 13.50 -1.89
N THR A 139 0.65 12.49 -1.22
CA THR A 139 0.63 12.42 0.24
C THR A 139 1.75 11.51 0.72
N VAL A 140 2.58 12.00 1.63
CA VAL A 140 3.63 11.22 2.30
C VAL A 140 3.22 10.94 3.72
N ILE A 141 3.00 9.67 4.05
CA ILE A 141 2.68 9.23 5.41
C ILE A 141 3.98 8.78 6.07
N THR A 142 4.50 9.62 6.97
CA THR A 142 5.78 9.35 7.64
C THR A 142 5.66 8.28 8.73
N ARG A 143 6.79 7.81 9.23
CA ARG A 143 6.83 6.87 10.36
C ARG A 143 6.11 7.45 11.59
N GLU A 144 6.34 8.71 11.88
CA GLU A 144 5.71 9.41 13.02
C GLU A 144 4.19 9.48 12.87
N MET A 145 3.67 9.69 11.66
CA MET A 145 2.23 9.68 11.38
C MET A 145 1.63 8.28 11.60
N ILE A 146 2.33 7.22 11.16
CA ILE A 146 1.91 5.85 11.42
C ILE A 146 1.87 5.59 12.93
N ASP A 147 2.88 6.05 13.66
CA ASP A 147 3.00 5.86 15.11
C ASP A 147 1.99 6.72 15.92
N GLN A 148 1.36 7.72 15.32
CA GLN A 148 0.26 8.48 15.94
C GLN A 148 -1.04 7.69 16.01
N LEU A 149 -1.24 6.74 15.11
CA LEU A 149 -2.44 5.92 15.06
C LEU A 149 -2.34 4.74 16.04
N SER A 150 -3.50 4.14 16.30
CA SER A 150 -3.60 2.90 17.08
C SER A 150 -2.78 1.77 16.44
N ASN A 151 -2.11 0.99 17.29
CA ASN A 151 -1.36 -0.20 16.87
C ASN A 151 -2.26 -1.31 16.29
N ASN A 152 -3.57 -1.17 16.36
CA ASN A 152 -4.53 -2.10 15.77
C ASN A 152 -4.90 -1.77 14.32
N LYS A 153 -4.43 -0.66 13.76
CA LYS A 153 -4.74 -0.26 12.37
C LYS A 153 -3.95 -1.09 11.35
N ASN A 154 -4.62 -1.46 10.25
CA ASN A 154 -3.99 -2.04 9.07
C ASN A 154 -3.62 -0.94 8.04
N ILE A 155 -3.00 -1.34 6.93
CA ILE A 155 -2.53 -0.39 5.91
C ILE A 155 -3.70 0.40 5.29
N GLY A 156 -4.82 -0.25 4.95
CA GLY A 156 -6.01 0.43 4.40
C GLY A 156 -6.54 1.50 5.33
N GLN A 157 -6.58 1.23 6.64
CA GLN A 157 -7.03 2.17 7.66
C GLN A 157 -6.05 3.33 7.88
N ILE A 158 -4.74 3.07 7.79
CA ILE A 158 -3.71 4.13 7.83
C ILE A 158 -3.86 5.05 6.62
N LEU A 159 -4.03 4.49 5.43
CA LEU A 159 -4.27 5.27 4.21
C LEU A 159 -5.53 6.12 4.33
N ALA A 160 -6.65 5.53 4.77
CA ALA A 160 -7.93 6.23 4.93
C ALA A 160 -7.88 7.36 5.97
N ALA A 161 -6.95 7.31 6.94
CA ALA A 161 -6.78 8.37 7.92
C ALA A 161 -6.03 9.59 7.37
N TYR A 162 -5.08 9.39 6.45
CA TYR A 162 -4.18 10.45 6.02
C TYR A 162 -4.34 10.88 4.57
N VAL A 163 -4.82 10.02 3.68
CA VAL A 163 -4.89 10.33 2.24
C VAL A 163 -6.24 10.97 1.91
N PRO A 164 -6.25 12.24 1.45
CA PRO A 164 -7.47 12.86 0.94
C PRO A 164 -8.06 12.04 -0.20
N GLY A 165 -9.38 11.98 -0.29
CA GLY A 165 -10.10 11.25 -1.35
C GLY A 165 -10.14 9.74 -1.21
N LEU A 166 -9.44 9.16 -0.23
CA LEU A 166 -9.40 7.73 -0.01
C LEU A 166 -10.37 7.32 1.10
N SER A 167 -11.22 6.35 0.82
CA SER A 167 -12.20 5.80 1.78
C SER A 167 -12.16 4.28 1.81
N GLU A 168 -12.40 3.70 3.00
CA GLU A 168 -12.65 2.26 3.13
C GLU A 168 -13.99 1.89 2.49
N VAL A 169 -14.02 0.80 1.75
CA VAL A 169 -15.22 0.21 1.19
C VAL A 169 -15.27 -1.28 1.52
N SER A 170 -16.47 -1.81 1.75
CA SER A 170 -16.62 -3.24 1.99
C SER A 170 -16.48 -4.03 0.69
N ALA A 171 -15.79 -5.14 0.79
CA ALA A 171 -15.69 -6.12 -0.27
C ALA A 171 -15.71 -7.52 0.33
N TYR A 172 -16.20 -8.50 -0.42
CA TYR A 172 -16.30 -9.86 0.10
C TYR A 172 -14.94 -10.48 0.41
N TYR A 173 -13.96 -10.25 -0.45
CA TYR A 173 -12.69 -11.00 -0.42
C TYR A 173 -11.53 -10.26 0.25
N VAL A 174 -11.60 -8.94 0.39
CA VAL A 174 -10.45 -8.15 0.78
C VAL A 174 -10.85 -6.91 1.58
N SER A 175 -9.89 -6.37 2.33
CA SER A 175 -9.93 -4.99 2.79
C SER A 175 -9.73 -4.09 1.57
N ASN A 176 -10.73 -3.30 1.23
CA ASN A 176 -10.79 -2.53 -0.01
C ASN A 176 -10.88 -1.04 0.27
N VAL A 177 -10.38 -0.26 -0.66
CA VAL A 177 -10.41 1.20 -0.62
C VAL A 177 -10.84 1.77 -1.96
N ALA A 178 -11.51 2.92 -1.91
CA ALA A 178 -11.87 3.73 -3.06
C ALA A 178 -11.02 5.00 -3.09
N MET A 179 -10.73 5.51 -4.28
CA MET A 179 -10.10 6.80 -4.48
C MET A 179 -10.98 7.68 -5.35
N HIS A 180 -11.29 8.91 -4.90
CA HIS A 180 -12.19 9.85 -5.59
C HIS A 180 -13.56 9.25 -5.96
N GLY A 181 -14.06 8.34 -5.13
CA GLY A 181 -15.32 7.66 -5.39
C GLY A 181 -15.25 6.49 -6.37
N VAL A 182 -14.08 6.19 -6.92
CA VAL A 182 -13.89 5.08 -7.87
C VAL A 182 -13.46 3.83 -7.12
N TYR A 183 -14.23 2.75 -7.24
CA TYR A 183 -13.95 1.47 -6.60
C TYR A 183 -14.53 0.29 -7.40
N THR A 184 -14.13 -0.91 -7.05
CA THR A 184 -14.66 -2.18 -7.55
C THR A 184 -14.86 -3.17 -6.41
N SER A 185 -15.26 -4.39 -6.73
CA SER A 185 -15.43 -5.48 -5.76
C SER A 185 -14.11 -5.93 -5.11
N SER A 186 -12.97 -5.63 -5.71
CA SER A 186 -11.65 -6.03 -5.23
C SER A 186 -10.60 -5.03 -5.70
N GLN A 187 -10.35 -4.02 -5.03
CA GLN A 187 -9.25 -3.03 -5.12
C GLN A 187 -8.37 -3.11 -6.40
N GLU A 188 -9.02 -3.09 -7.59
CA GLU A 188 -8.39 -3.35 -8.89
C GLU A 188 -7.86 -2.08 -9.57
N LYS A 189 -8.16 -0.90 -9.02
CA LYS A 189 -7.92 0.41 -9.65
C LYS A 189 -6.86 1.24 -8.95
N ILE A 190 -6.25 0.68 -7.90
CA ILE A 190 -5.15 1.28 -7.15
C ILE A 190 -3.96 0.33 -7.19
N LEU A 191 -2.84 0.83 -7.68
CA LEU A 191 -1.59 0.07 -7.65
C LEU A 191 -0.99 0.12 -6.26
N VAL A 192 -0.74 -1.04 -5.67
CA VAL A 192 -0.02 -1.19 -4.41
C VAL A 192 1.38 -1.72 -4.69
N MET A 193 2.38 -1.06 -4.14
CA MET A 193 3.78 -1.42 -4.32
C MET A 193 4.51 -1.49 -2.98
N GLU A 194 5.57 -2.25 -2.95
CA GLU A 194 6.59 -2.24 -1.90
C GLU A 194 7.96 -1.97 -2.55
N ASN A 195 8.62 -0.88 -2.17
CA ASN A 195 9.88 -0.42 -2.77
C ASN A 195 9.84 -0.30 -4.30
N GLY A 196 8.67 0.07 -4.86
CA GLY A 196 8.46 0.19 -6.30
C GLY A 196 8.08 -1.11 -7.02
N HIS A 197 8.06 -2.27 -6.32
CA HIS A 197 7.60 -3.53 -6.86
C HIS A 197 6.09 -3.70 -6.64
N ARG A 198 5.36 -4.12 -7.69
CA ARG A 198 3.90 -4.31 -7.67
C ARG A 198 3.48 -5.52 -6.82
N LEU A 199 2.58 -5.29 -5.85
CA LEU A 199 1.96 -6.32 -5.02
C LEU A 199 0.60 -6.83 -5.54
N ASN A 200 -0.02 -6.14 -6.50
CA ASN A 200 -1.30 -6.59 -7.06
C ASN A 200 -1.10 -7.88 -7.88
N MET A 201 -1.89 -8.91 -7.57
CA MET A 201 -1.97 -10.15 -8.35
C MET A 201 -2.28 -9.86 -9.82
N ARG A 202 -1.90 -10.76 -10.72
CA ARG A 202 -2.18 -10.58 -12.15
C ARG A 202 -3.52 -11.17 -12.55
N SER A 203 -4.01 -12.20 -11.85
CA SER A 203 -5.32 -12.80 -12.12
C SER A 203 -6.49 -11.90 -11.76
N THR A 204 -6.42 -11.19 -10.63
CA THR A 204 -7.53 -10.38 -10.09
C THR A 204 -7.25 -8.89 -10.03
N ASN A 205 -6.03 -8.44 -10.33
CA ASN A 205 -5.51 -7.08 -10.09
C ASN A 205 -5.60 -6.61 -8.62
N ASN A 206 -5.88 -7.51 -7.70
CA ASN A 206 -6.09 -7.21 -6.29
C ASN A 206 -4.75 -7.02 -5.55
N GLY A 207 -4.64 -5.95 -4.75
CA GLY A 207 -3.55 -5.71 -3.81
C GLY A 207 -4.06 -5.70 -2.37
N LYS A 208 -3.46 -6.47 -1.47
CA LYS A 208 -3.86 -6.50 -0.07
C LYS A 208 -3.37 -5.29 0.70
N LEU A 209 -4.26 -4.66 1.45
CA LEU A 209 -3.99 -3.53 2.34
C LEU A 209 -4.37 -3.87 3.80
N ASP A 210 -4.31 -5.14 4.15
CA ASP A 210 -4.67 -5.66 5.47
C ASP A 210 -3.44 -5.91 6.36
N TYR A 211 -3.59 -6.78 7.34
CA TYR A 211 -2.54 -7.18 8.29
C TYR A 211 -1.47 -8.10 7.70
N ALA A 212 -1.54 -8.43 6.40
CA ALA A 212 -0.48 -9.14 5.69
C ALA A 212 0.72 -8.25 5.33
N ILE A 213 0.72 -6.99 5.75
CA ILE A 213 1.84 -6.07 5.62
C ILE A 213 2.23 -5.57 7.00
N SER A 214 3.48 -5.84 7.40
CA SER A 214 4.03 -5.36 8.68
C SER A 214 4.19 -3.85 8.67
N THR A 215 3.56 -3.17 9.60
CA THR A 215 3.77 -1.72 9.76
C THR A 215 5.15 -1.39 10.34
N GLU A 216 5.81 -2.32 11.03
CA GLU A 216 7.12 -2.05 11.65
C GLU A 216 8.28 -1.96 10.65
N LYS A 217 8.17 -2.65 9.51
CA LYS A 217 9.17 -2.53 8.43
C LYS A 217 9.07 -1.23 7.64
N ILE A 218 7.97 -0.49 7.77
CA ILE A 218 7.69 0.71 6.97
C ILE A 218 8.51 1.88 7.51
N ASP A 219 9.22 2.55 6.61
CA ASP A 219 9.81 3.87 6.82
C ASP A 219 8.76 4.94 6.58
N HIS A 220 8.19 4.98 5.39
CA HIS A 220 7.09 5.87 5.01
C HIS A 220 6.26 5.26 3.88
N ILE A 221 5.09 5.85 3.61
CA ILE A 221 4.24 5.47 2.48
C ILE A 221 4.06 6.70 1.60
N GLU A 222 4.34 6.54 0.30
CA GLU A 222 4.09 7.56 -0.70
C GLU A 222 2.81 7.22 -1.46
N VAL A 223 1.87 8.15 -1.53
CA VAL A 223 0.60 7.96 -2.24
C VAL A 223 0.45 9.01 -3.33
N LEU A 224 0.56 8.58 -4.58
CA LEU A 224 0.21 9.43 -5.72
C LEU A 224 -1.30 9.48 -5.85
N ARG A 225 -1.90 10.67 -5.83
CA ARG A 225 -3.34 10.89 -5.95
C ARG A 225 -3.68 11.22 -7.41
N GLY A 226 -4.21 10.23 -8.14
CA GLY A 226 -4.56 10.33 -9.55
C GLY A 226 -3.87 9.32 -10.45
N PRO A 227 -4.10 9.40 -11.78
CA PRO A 227 -3.58 8.46 -12.76
C PRO A 227 -2.05 8.46 -12.85
N ALA A 228 -1.44 7.28 -12.83
CA ALA A 228 0.02 7.15 -12.87
C ALA A 228 0.52 6.05 -13.84
N SER A 229 -0.31 5.61 -14.78
CA SER A 229 0.08 4.55 -15.73
C SER A 229 1.24 4.96 -16.65
N SER A 230 1.55 6.25 -16.79
CA SER A 230 2.71 6.72 -17.57
C SER A 230 4.06 6.20 -17.05
N LEU A 231 4.14 5.82 -15.76
CA LEU A 231 5.31 5.18 -15.15
C LEU A 231 5.07 3.71 -14.84
N TYR A 232 3.91 3.41 -14.27
CA TYR A 232 3.64 2.13 -13.61
C TYR A 232 2.75 1.19 -14.43
N GLY A 233 2.12 1.67 -15.51
CA GLY A 233 1.28 0.87 -16.39
C GLY A 233 -0.03 0.43 -15.75
N ASN A 234 -0.39 -0.82 -15.97
CA ASN A 234 -1.66 -1.41 -15.56
C ASN A 234 -1.94 -1.24 -14.05
N VAL A 235 -3.21 -1.01 -13.68
CA VAL A 235 -3.76 -0.84 -12.32
C VAL A 235 -3.51 0.55 -11.70
N ALA A 236 -2.51 1.32 -12.12
CA ALA A 236 -2.26 2.67 -11.64
C ALA A 236 -3.32 3.66 -12.18
N LEU A 237 -4.62 3.33 -12.02
CA LEU A 237 -5.73 4.09 -12.60
C LEU A 237 -6.07 5.32 -11.74
N THR A 238 -6.35 5.12 -10.46
CA THR A 238 -6.84 6.18 -9.57
C THR A 238 -5.82 6.65 -8.55
N ALA A 239 -4.92 5.77 -8.14
CA ALA A 239 -3.82 6.08 -7.23
C ALA A 239 -2.70 5.03 -7.33
N VAL A 240 -1.54 5.41 -6.80
CA VAL A 240 -0.43 4.48 -6.52
C VAL A 240 -0.05 4.62 -5.06
N VAL A 241 -0.03 3.51 -4.34
CA VAL A 241 0.44 3.39 -2.96
C VAL A 241 1.78 2.68 -2.99
N ASN A 242 2.85 3.35 -2.63
CA ASN A 242 4.19 2.77 -2.56
C ASN A 242 4.68 2.74 -1.11
N ILE A 243 4.83 1.55 -0.57
CA ILE A 243 5.30 1.30 0.78
C ILE A 243 6.82 1.23 0.73
N ILE A 244 7.49 2.21 1.33
CA ILE A 244 8.95 2.24 1.40
C ILE A 244 9.37 1.62 2.73
N THR A 245 10.23 0.61 2.64
CA THR A 245 10.74 -0.10 3.81
C THR A 245 11.99 0.57 4.37
N LYS A 246 12.21 0.41 5.67
CA LYS A 246 13.46 0.79 6.32
C LYS A 246 14.65 0.06 5.70
N SER A 247 15.84 0.60 5.90
CA SER A 247 17.09 -0.10 5.68
C SER A 247 17.59 -0.76 6.97
N GLY A 248 18.53 -1.66 6.86
CA GLY A 248 19.18 -2.26 8.03
C GLY A 248 19.84 -1.24 8.93
N ARG A 249 20.37 -0.18 8.32
CA ARG A 249 20.96 0.97 8.98
C ARG A 249 19.97 1.79 9.78
N ASP A 250 18.75 1.99 9.25
CA ASP A 250 17.69 2.76 9.94
C ASP A 250 17.20 2.01 11.16
N VAL A 251 17.21 0.69 11.13
CA VAL A 251 16.86 -0.16 12.27
C VAL A 251 17.99 -0.21 13.29
N ASN A 252 19.22 -0.44 12.85
CA ASN A 252 20.48 -0.50 13.62
C ASN A 252 20.32 -1.14 14.99
N GLY A 253 19.96 -2.42 15.02
CA GLY A 253 19.68 -3.18 16.23
C GLY A 253 18.50 -4.12 16.05
N VAL A 254 17.79 -4.37 17.13
CA VAL A 254 16.63 -5.27 17.17
C VAL A 254 15.46 -4.56 17.84
N LYS A 255 14.26 -4.69 17.25
CA LYS A 255 13.02 -4.21 17.85
C LYS A 255 12.01 -5.34 17.87
N GLY A 256 11.45 -5.62 19.04
CA GLY A 256 10.34 -6.54 19.26
C GLY A 256 9.11 -5.80 19.77
N LYS A 257 7.94 -6.15 19.27
CA LYS A 257 6.67 -5.56 19.67
C LYS A 257 5.64 -6.67 19.87
N TYR A 258 4.87 -6.58 20.94
CA TYR A 258 3.75 -7.47 21.18
C TYR A 258 2.55 -6.68 21.67
N GLY A 259 1.40 -6.93 21.07
CA GLY A 259 0.12 -6.34 21.41
C GLY A 259 -0.93 -7.41 21.70
N TYR A 260 -1.76 -7.14 22.69
CA TYR A 260 -2.95 -7.91 23.02
C TYR A 260 -4.16 -6.98 23.11
N GLY A 261 -5.26 -7.37 22.48
CA GLY A 261 -6.42 -6.52 22.35
C GLY A 261 -7.75 -7.23 22.49
N SER A 262 -8.82 -6.46 22.35
CA SER A 262 -10.20 -6.93 22.36
C SER A 262 -10.40 -8.09 21.38
N TYR A 263 -11.34 -8.99 21.70
CA TYR A 263 -11.74 -10.13 20.87
C TYR A 263 -10.60 -11.11 20.57
N GLY A 264 -9.70 -11.32 21.52
CA GLY A 264 -8.57 -12.23 21.38
C GLY A 264 -7.62 -11.81 20.27
N THR A 265 -7.45 -10.50 20.06
CA THR A 265 -6.51 -9.98 19.07
C THR A 265 -5.09 -10.11 19.62
N HIS A 266 -4.21 -10.72 18.83
CA HIS A 266 -2.78 -10.78 19.07
C HIS A 266 -2.03 -10.22 17.87
N ARG A 267 -1.04 -9.40 18.15
CA ARG A 267 -0.08 -8.88 17.18
C ARG A 267 1.33 -9.03 17.72
N ALA A 268 2.22 -9.60 16.92
CA ALA A 268 3.62 -9.67 17.24
C ALA A 268 4.44 -9.20 16.03
N ASP A 269 5.37 -8.28 16.25
CA ASP A 269 6.27 -7.78 15.23
C ASP A 269 7.71 -7.89 15.72
N PHE A 270 8.60 -8.27 14.81
CA PHE A 270 10.04 -8.33 15.03
C PHE A 270 10.73 -7.70 13.83
N ILE A 271 11.72 -6.86 14.07
CA ILE A 271 12.58 -6.29 13.04
C ILE A 271 14.01 -6.21 13.57
N ALA A 272 14.96 -6.59 12.73
CA ALA A 272 16.38 -6.48 13.01
C ALA A 272 17.08 -5.89 11.80
N GLY A 273 18.11 -5.08 12.05
CA GLY A 273 18.88 -4.45 10.99
C GLY A 273 20.28 -4.08 11.43
N THR A 274 21.19 -4.12 10.50
CA THR A 274 22.59 -3.75 10.73
C THR A 274 23.30 -3.47 9.42
N THR A 275 24.50 -2.88 9.52
CA THR A 275 25.45 -2.80 8.41
C THR A 275 26.65 -3.68 8.76
N LEU A 276 26.88 -4.72 7.97
CA LEU A 276 27.98 -5.67 8.16
C LEU A 276 28.79 -5.81 6.87
N LEU A 277 30.11 -5.58 6.92
CA LEU A 277 31.01 -5.71 5.77
C LEU A 277 30.50 -4.98 4.50
N ASP A 278 30.06 -3.74 4.64
CA ASP A 278 29.43 -2.91 3.59
C ASP A 278 28.04 -3.42 3.10
N ALA A 279 27.52 -4.49 3.64
CA ALA A 279 26.17 -4.94 3.38
C ALA A 279 25.19 -4.29 4.38
N ASP A 280 24.16 -3.63 3.87
CA ASP A 280 23.01 -3.19 4.67
C ASP A 280 22.01 -4.35 4.69
N VAL A 281 21.69 -4.86 5.87
CA VAL A 281 20.87 -6.06 6.07
C VAL A 281 19.70 -5.73 6.99
N MET A 282 18.49 -5.99 6.54
CA MET A 282 17.27 -5.89 7.34
C MET A 282 16.47 -7.19 7.24
N ALA A 283 15.94 -7.66 8.37
CA ALA A 283 15.02 -8.78 8.45
C ALA A 283 13.81 -8.41 9.30
N TRP A 284 12.64 -8.95 8.96
CA TRP A 284 11.39 -8.70 9.69
C TRP A 284 10.54 -9.95 9.76
N ALA A 285 9.69 -10.00 10.79
CA ALA A 285 8.61 -10.97 10.91
C ALA A 285 7.45 -10.32 11.67
N SER A 286 6.25 -10.47 11.18
CA SER A 286 5.03 -10.05 11.86
C SER A 286 3.94 -11.10 11.79
N ILE A 287 3.10 -11.17 12.82
CA ILE A 287 1.95 -12.06 12.90
C ILE A 287 0.79 -11.28 13.48
N TYR A 288 -0.38 -11.47 12.89
CA TYR A 288 -1.64 -10.92 13.37
C TYR A 288 -2.74 -11.98 13.37
N THR A 289 -3.51 -12.07 14.45
CA THR A 289 -4.71 -12.92 14.55
C THR A 289 -5.76 -12.25 15.42
N SER A 290 -7.04 -12.49 15.12
CA SER A 290 -8.17 -11.98 15.89
C SER A 290 -9.36 -12.94 15.76
N GLN A 291 -10.02 -13.23 16.86
CA GLN A 291 -11.28 -14.01 16.86
C GLN A 291 -12.45 -13.21 16.31
N GLY A 292 -12.33 -11.87 16.30
CA GLY A 292 -13.38 -10.95 15.90
C GLY A 292 -14.52 -10.84 16.89
N LYS A 293 -15.32 -9.78 16.74
CA LYS A 293 -16.53 -9.55 17.57
C LYS A 293 -17.70 -10.38 17.03
N LYS A 294 -18.24 -11.29 17.81
CA LYS A 294 -19.50 -11.98 17.49
C LYS A 294 -20.67 -11.00 17.71
N VAL A 295 -21.50 -10.83 16.71
CA VAL A 295 -22.68 -9.95 16.74
C VAL A 295 -23.89 -10.74 16.26
N ASP A 296 -24.93 -10.82 17.10
CA ASP A 296 -26.16 -11.46 16.75
C ASP A 296 -26.94 -10.60 15.73
N VAL A 297 -27.53 -11.25 14.75
CA VAL A 297 -28.32 -10.65 13.68
C VAL A 297 -29.67 -11.35 13.66
N PRO A 298 -30.72 -10.71 14.17
CA PRO A 298 -32.08 -11.26 14.12
C PRO A 298 -32.57 -11.41 12.67
N ALA A 299 -33.47 -12.37 12.46
CA ALA A 299 -34.09 -12.56 11.16
C ALA A 299 -34.73 -11.28 10.64
N PHE A 300 -34.56 -11.02 9.35
CA PHE A 300 -35.10 -9.86 8.64
C PHE A 300 -34.70 -8.50 9.24
N SER A 301 -33.66 -8.50 10.09
CA SER A 301 -33.11 -7.28 10.67
C SER A 301 -32.01 -6.71 9.82
N ASP A 302 -31.77 -5.41 9.99
CA ASP A 302 -30.71 -4.73 9.29
C ASP A 302 -30.87 -4.79 7.76
N TYR A 303 -29.73 -4.77 7.08
CA TYR A 303 -29.61 -4.90 5.62
C TYR A 303 -29.30 -6.34 5.20
N SER A 304 -29.17 -7.27 6.17
CA SER A 304 -28.88 -8.68 5.87
C SER A 304 -30.10 -9.37 5.30
N MET A 305 -29.85 -10.33 4.44
CA MET A 305 -30.90 -11.16 3.82
C MET A 305 -31.20 -12.39 4.65
N THR A 306 -30.82 -12.36 5.91
CA THR A 306 -30.99 -13.49 6.86
C THR A 306 -32.45 -13.73 7.18
N LYS A 307 -32.93 -14.94 6.89
CA LYS A 307 -34.32 -15.36 7.12
C LYS A 307 -34.55 -15.92 8.52
N HIS A 308 -33.49 -16.30 9.21
CA HIS A 308 -33.52 -16.85 10.56
C HIS A 308 -32.53 -16.09 11.44
N ASP A 309 -32.71 -16.11 12.75
CA ASP A 309 -31.75 -15.58 13.68
C ASP A 309 -30.37 -16.20 13.46
N GLY A 310 -29.35 -15.40 13.40
CA GLY A 310 -27.98 -15.82 13.15
C GLY A 310 -26.97 -14.87 13.79
N TYR A 311 -25.72 -14.97 13.37
CA TYR A 311 -24.67 -14.08 13.83
C TYR A 311 -23.61 -13.82 12.74
N VAL A 312 -22.83 -12.78 12.92
CA VAL A 312 -21.66 -12.48 12.11
C VAL A 312 -20.44 -12.28 13.00
N TYR A 313 -19.26 -12.53 12.46
CA TYR A 313 -18.00 -12.13 13.08
C TYR A 313 -17.46 -10.87 12.38
N VAL A 314 -17.25 -9.82 13.15
CA VAL A 314 -16.67 -8.57 12.67
C VAL A 314 -15.18 -8.56 13.00
N GLY A 315 -14.34 -8.35 11.98
CA GLY A 315 -12.87 -8.29 12.15
C GLY A 315 -12.25 -9.62 12.56
N ARG A 316 -12.74 -10.75 12.01
CA ARG A 316 -12.16 -12.07 12.27
C ARG A 316 -11.02 -12.36 11.31
N TYR A 317 -9.84 -12.65 11.86
CA TYR A 317 -8.62 -13.06 11.15
C TYR A 317 -8.06 -14.32 11.83
N GLU A 318 -8.75 -15.43 11.62
CA GLU A 318 -8.48 -16.70 12.33
C GLU A 318 -8.38 -17.88 11.35
N GLY A 319 -7.86 -18.99 11.87
CA GLY A 319 -7.71 -20.27 11.14
C GLY A 319 -6.34 -20.40 10.47
N LYS A 320 -5.77 -19.29 9.96
CA LYS A 320 -4.38 -19.14 9.58
C LYS A 320 -4.01 -17.70 9.86
N PRO A 321 -3.01 -17.40 10.71
CA PRO A 321 -2.67 -16.02 11.04
C PRO A 321 -2.21 -15.25 9.80
N SER A 322 -2.53 -13.96 9.75
CA SER A 322 -1.86 -13.07 8.81
C SER A 322 -0.41 -12.90 9.22
N TYR A 323 0.52 -13.02 8.29
CA TYR A 323 1.94 -12.81 8.56
C TYR A 323 2.64 -12.11 7.39
N ASP A 324 3.74 -11.43 7.73
CA ASP A 324 4.67 -10.81 6.80
C ASP A 324 6.09 -11.04 7.34
N MET A 325 6.89 -11.77 6.60
CA MET A 325 8.27 -12.05 6.98
C MET A 325 9.20 -12.00 5.79
N GLY A 326 10.40 -11.53 6.00
CA GLY A 326 11.36 -11.45 4.93
C GLY A 326 12.68 -10.81 5.34
N PHE A 327 13.50 -10.59 4.36
CA PHE A 327 14.75 -9.86 4.52
C PHE A 327 15.11 -9.09 3.24
N ASN A 328 15.88 -8.04 3.42
CA ASN A 328 16.45 -7.22 2.36
C ASN A 328 17.96 -7.04 2.61
N ILE A 329 18.77 -7.26 1.59
CA ILE A 329 20.22 -7.10 1.64
C ILE A 329 20.64 -6.18 0.51
N LYS A 330 21.27 -5.04 0.87
CA LYS A 330 21.93 -4.16 -0.10
C LYS A 330 23.43 -4.28 0.05
N LEU A 331 24.10 -4.76 -0.99
CA LEU A 331 25.56 -4.89 -1.03
C LEU A 331 26.10 -4.15 -2.25
N LYS A 332 26.78 -3.02 -2.02
CA LYS A 332 27.28 -2.14 -3.09
C LYS A 332 26.14 -1.76 -4.04
N ASN A 333 26.19 -2.22 -5.27
CA ASN A 333 25.22 -1.92 -6.33
C ASN A 333 24.07 -2.93 -6.39
N PHE A 334 24.12 -4.02 -5.63
CA PHE A 334 23.11 -5.07 -5.64
C PHE A 334 22.12 -4.90 -4.48
N ASN A 335 20.86 -5.18 -4.78
CA ASN A 335 19.78 -5.32 -3.81
C ASN A 335 19.14 -6.70 -3.98
N PHE A 336 19.00 -7.44 -2.89
CA PHE A 336 18.33 -8.74 -2.90
C PHE A 336 17.24 -8.75 -1.82
N MET A 337 16.02 -9.07 -2.21
CA MET A 337 14.86 -9.10 -1.32
C MET A 337 14.11 -10.42 -1.44
N VAL A 338 13.72 -10.96 -0.29
CA VAL A 338 12.76 -12.06 -0.17
C VAL A 338 11.65 -11.64 0.77
N ASN A 339 10.41 -11.86 0.36
CA ASN A 339 9.24 -11.55 1.17
C ASN A 339 8.22 -12.68 1.09
N LEU A 340 7.71 -13.10 2.25
CA LEU A 340 6.70 -14.14 2.41
C LEU A 340 5.53 -13.53 3.19
N LYS A 341 4.34 -13.55 2.61
CA LYS A 341 3.14 -12.98 3.23
C LYS A 341 1.99 -13.98 3.22
N ASN A 342 1.13 -13.87 4.19
CA ASN A 342 -0.18 -14.50 4.19
C ASN A 342 -1.19 -13.55 4.79
N GLY A 343 -2.32 -13.38 4.12
CA GLY A 343 -3.46 -12.68 4.69
C GLY A 343 -4.70 -13.53 4.54
N LYS A 344 -5.50 -13.63 5.59
CA LYS A 344 -6.78 -14.32 5.57
C LYS A 344 -7.86 -13.42 6.16
N LEU A 345 -8.92 -13.20 5.40
CA LEU A 345 -10.12 -12.50 5.83
C LEU A 345 -11.29 -13.48 5.91
N VAL A 346 -12.02 -13.45 7.01
CA VAL A 346 -13.28 -14.17 7.16
C VAL A 346 -14.44 -13.22 6.83
N PRO A 347 -15.21 -13.45 5.75
CA PRO A 347 -16.32 -12.59 5.38
C PRO A 347 -17.42 -12.61 6.43
N GLN A 348 -18.08 -11.47 6.66
CA GLN A 348 -19.16 -11.37 7.64
C GLN A 348 -20.42 -12.13 7.21
N TYR A 349 -20.70 -12.14 5.92
CA TYR A 349 -21.89 -12.76 5.36
C TYR A 349 -21.51 -13.83 4.34
N SER A 350 -22.45 -14.74 4.10
CA SER A 350 -22.33 -15.73 3.03
C SER A 350 -22.34 -15.06 1.65
N TRP A 351 -22.06 -15.82 0.60
CA TRP A 351 -22.10 -15.30 -0.78
C TRP A 351 -23.43 -14.64 -1.15
N TYR A 352 -24.55 -15.09 -0.58
CA TYR A 352 -25.87 -14.51 -0.83
C TYR A 352 -26.25 -13.38 0.15
N GLY A 353 -25.32 -12.87 0.96
CA GLY A 353 -25.60 -11.77 1.91
C GLY A 353 -26.39 -12.20 3.15
N GLN A 354 -26.43 -13.48 3.46
CA GLN A 354 -27.05 -14.04 4.67
C GLN A 354 -25.99 -14.27 5.73
N THR A 355 -26.39 -14.25 7.00
CA THR A 355 -25.55 -14.76 8.07
C THR A 355 -25.25 -16.25 7.85
N TYR A 356 -24.12 -16.70 8.36
CA TYR A 356 -23.79 -18.11 8.37
C TYR A 356 -23.10 -18.45 9.70
N ASN A 357 -23.32 -19.69 10.17
CA ASN A 357 -22.73 -20.15 11.42
C ASN A 357 -21.30 -20.61 11.17
N TYR A 358 -20.34 -19.69 11.21
CA TYR A 358 -18.92 -19.99 10.98
C TYR A 358 -18.43 -21.23 11.73
N ASP A 359 -18.90 -21.41 12.98
CA ASP A 359 -18.43 -22.48 13.86
C ASP A 359 -18.91 -23.86 13.40
N ASP A 360 -19.99 -23.95 12.62
CA ASP A 360 -20.53 -25.18 12.06
C ASP A 360 -19.75 -25.63 10.81
N PHE A 361 -19.20 -24.66 10.04
CA PHE A 361 -18.35 -24.96 8.91
C PHE A 361 -16.99 -25.45 9.38
N ARG A 362 -16.68 -26.69 9.04
CA ARG A 362 -15.46 -27.35 9.48
C ARG A 362 -14.33 -27.12 8.48
N THR A 363 -13.13 -27.51 8.90
CA THR A 363 -11.93 -27.44 8.07
C THR A 363 -12.03 -28.47 6.94
N MET A 364 -11.86 -27.99 5.71
CA MET A 364 -11.64 -28.85 4.52
C MET A 364 -10.21 -28.64 4.06
N ASP A 365 -9.46 -29.73 3.86
CA ASP A 365 -8.05 -29.69 3.45
C ASP A 365 -7.19 -28.69 4.23
N GLY A 366 -7.45 -28.57 5.54
CA GLY A 366 -6.76 -27.62 6.40
C GLY A 366 -7.27 -26.18 6.33
N VAL A 367 -8.31 -25.89 5.54
CA VAL A 367 -8.85 -24.54 5.34
C VAL A 367 -10.21 -24.40 6.01
N LYS A 368 -10.42 -23.34 6.79
CA LYS A 368 -11.72 -22.90 7.31
C LYS A 368 -12.30 -21.79 6.43
N PRO A 369 -13.59 -21.45 6.57
CA PRO A 369 -14.18 -20.34 5.82
C PRO A 369 -13.32 -19.10 5.83
N GLY A 370 -13.17 -18.49 4.66
CA GLY A 370 -12.43 -17.26 4.44
C GLY A 370 -11.62 -17.27 3.16
N TYR A 371 -11.16 -16.08 2.80
CA TYR A 371 -10.33 -15.85 1.62
C TYR A 371 -8.89 -15.63 2.07
N SER A 372 -8.01 -16.53 1.68
CA SER A 372 -6.58 -16.51 2.04
C SER A 372 -5.71 -16.37 0.80
N ILE A 373 -4.71 -15.51 0.87
CA ILE A 373 -3.65 -15.38 -0.13
C ILE A 373 -2.30 -15.61 0.53
N ASN A 374 -1.56 -16.59 0.06
CA ASN A 374 -0.14 -16.74 0.35
C ASN A 374 0.65 -16.13 -0.81
N GLU A 375 1.55 -15.23 -0.48
CA GLU A 375 2.41 -14.53 -1.42
C GLU A 375 3.88 -14.85 -1.12
N LYS A 376 4.65 -15.11 -2.17
CA LYS A 376 6.12 -15.25 -2.10
C LYS A 376 6.69 -14.34 -3.17
N HIS A 377 7.63 -13.50 -2.77
CA HIS A 377 8.32 -12.59 -3.66
C HIS A 377 9.82 -12.73 -3.50
N VAL A 378 10.53 -12.71 -4.64
CA VAL A 378 12.00 -12.67 -4.70
C VAL A 378 12.40 -11.66 -5.75
N GLU A 379 13.30 -10.74 -5.41
CA GLU A 379 13.82 -9.72 -6.33
C GLU A 379 15.33 -9.59 -6.21
N LEU A 380 15.99 -9.46 -7.36
CA LEU A 380 17.38 -9.07 -7.48
C LEU A 380 17.47 -7.78 -8.30
N GLY A 381 17.96 -6.72 -7.67
CA GLY A 381 18.18 -5.42 -8.28
C GLY A 381 19.68 -5.12 -8.44
N TYR A 382 20.01 -4.35 -9.48
CA TYR A 382 21.34 -3.79 -9.70
C TYR A 382 21.22 -2.33 -10.09
N THR A 383 21.88 -1.44 -9.34
CA THR A 383 21.90 0.00 -9.62
C THR A 383 23.33 0.48 -9.76
N LYS A 384 23.62 1.24 -10.81
CA LYS A 384 24.97 1.78 -11.06
C LYS A 384 24.92 3.19 -11.63
N GLU A 385 25.71 4.06 -11.06
CA GLU A 385 25.96 5.39 -11.60
C GLU A 385 27.10 5.32 -12.61
N LEU A 386 26.87 5.82 -13.82
CA LEU A 386 27.80 5.90 -14.94
C LEU A 386 27.91 7.35 -15.43
N GLY A 387 28.59 8.20 -14.67
CA GLY A 387 28.70 9.63 -14.92
C GLY A 387 27.33 10.32 -14.80
N LYS A 388 26.72 10.73 -15.94
CA LYS A 388 25.41 11.40 -15.95
C LYS A 388 24.23 10.43 -16.05
N VAL A 389 24.50 9.12 -16.13
CA VAL A 389 23.49 8.07 -16.32
C VAL A 389 23.38 7.22 -15.08
N ASN A 390 22.19 7.10 -14.51
CA ASN A 390 21.86 6.14 -13.47
C ASN A 390 21.15 4.94 -14.11
N LEU A 391 21.78 3.78 -14.08
CA LEU A 391 21.21 2.52 -14.57
C LEU A 391 20.63 1.73 -13.42
N ASN A 392 19.38 1.30 -13.56
CA ASN A 392 18.71 0.39 -12.64
C ASN A 392 18.14 -0.79 -13.43
N VAL A 393 18.48 -2.01 -13.04
CA VAL A 393 17.98 -3.26 -13.62
C VAL A 393 17.50 -4.15 -12.51
N SER A 394 16.29 -4.72 -12.65
CA SER A 394 15.78 -5.72 -11.70
C SER A 394 15.18 -6.92 -12.42
N ALA A 395 15.26 -8.08 -11.74
CA ALA A 395 14.58 -9.30 -12.10
C ALA A 395 13.85 -9.82 -10.88
N TYR A 396 12.62 -10.30 -11.06
CA TYR A 396 11.77 -10.72 -9.95
C TYR A 396 10.89 -11.92 -10.30
N GLY A 397 10.42 -12.59 -9.24
CA GLY A 397 9.42 -13.63 -9.30
C GLY A 397 8.41 -13.48 -8.17
N ASP A 398 7.13 -13.58 -8.53
CA ASP A 398 5.99 -13.55 -7.62
C ASP A 398 5.23 -14.87 -7.74
N TRP A 399 4.87 -15.47 -6.62
CA TRP A 399 4.01 -16.66 -6.56
C TRP A 399 2.89 -16.40 -5.58
N TYR A 400 1.67 -16.65 -6.03
CA TYR A 400 0.46 -16.54 -5.22
C TYR A 400 -0.25 -17.87 -5.17
N ASP A 401 -0.71 -18.25 -3.96
CA ASP A 401 -1.51 -19.42 -3.70
C ASP A 401 -2.77 -18.97 -2.95
N ILE A 402 -3.91 -19.08 -3.62
CA ILE A 402 -5.19 -18.55 -3.20
C ILE A 402 -6.09 -19.67 -2.74
N HIS A 403 -6.66 -19.51 -1.55
CA HIS A 403 -7.68 -20.40 -1.00
C HIS A 403 -8.93 -19.59 -0.65
N ASP A 404 -9.98 -19.81 -1.39
CA ASP A 404 -11.28 -19.21 -1.18
C ASP A 404 -12.29 -20.26 -0.73
N TYR A 405 -12.52 -20.32 0.58
CA TYR A 405 -13.55 -21.15 1.19
C TYR A 405 -14.76 -20.30 1.51
N MET A 406 -15.78 -20.36 0.68
CA MET A 406 -16.92 -19.46 0.68
C MET A 406 -18.20 -20.19 1.13
N PRO A 407 -18.74 -19.90 2.32
CA PRO A 407 -20.07 -20.32 2.70
C PRO A 407 -21.12 -19.71 1.76
N VAL A 408 -22.01 -20.55 1.25
CA VAL A 408 -23.11 -20.16 0.37
C VAL A 408 -24.38 -19.94 1.20
N THR A 409 -24.76 -20.92 2.01
CA THR A 409 -25.87 -20.83 2.95
C THR A 409 -25.77 -21.89 4.03
N ASN A 410 -26.30 -21.60 5.22
CA ASN A 410 -26.56 -22.64 6.25
C ASN A 410 -27.84 -23.42 5.94
N ASP A 411 -28.79 -22.77 5.28
CA ASP A 411 -30.08 -23.36 4.95
C ASP A 411 -29.95 -24.39 3.84
N SER A 412 -31.01 -25.14 3.63
CA SER A 412 -31.09 -26.02 2.49
C SER A 412 -31.29 -25.21 1.20
N LEU A 413 -30.48 -25.50 0.22
CA LEU A 413 -30.52 -24.91 -1.12
C LEU A 413 -30.82 -25.97 -2.15
N ARG A 414 -31.78 -25.71 -3.03
CA ARG A 414 -32.09 -26.63 -4.13
C ARG A 414 -31.09 -26.40 -5.28
N LEU A 415 -30.26 -27.38 -5.53
CA LEU A 415 -29.27 -27.36 -6.62
C LEU A 415 -29.46 -28.57 -7.53
N TYR A 416 -28.86 -28.53 -8.72
CA TYR A 416 -28.83 -29.68 -9.62
C TYR A 416 -28.06 -30.82 -9.00
N VAL A 417 -28.46 -32.04 -9.37
CA VAL A 417 -27.61 -33.23 -9.18
C VAL A 417 -26.66 -33.29 -10.33
N TYR A 418 -25.38 -33.43 -10.04
CA TYR A 418 -24.32 -33.48 -11.05
C TYR A 418 -23.73 -34.88 -11.16
N ASP A 419 -23.29 -35.25 -12.34
CA ASP A 419 -22.45 -36.41 -12.57
C ASP A 419 -20.96 -36.12 -12.31
N ASP A 420 -20.09 -37.10 -12.53
CA ASP A 420 -18.65 -36.99 -12.30
C ASP A 420 -17.96 -35.95 -13.24
N ASN A 421 -18.62 -35.58 -14.34
CA ASN A 421 -18.16 -34.55 -15.26
C ASN A 421 -18.71 -33.17 -14.92
N ALA A 422 -19.40 -33.02 -13.77
CA ALA A 422 -20.10 -31.83 -13.36
C ALA A 422 -21.17 -31.38 -14.40
N ASP A 423 -21.81 -32.32 -15.07
CA ASP A 423 -22.97 -32.05 -15.89
C ASP A 423 -24.25 -32.34 -15.11
N PRO A 424 -25.32 -31.52 -15.26
CA PRO A 424 -26.60 -31.79 -14.60
C PRO A 424 -27.17 -33.13 -15.11
N VAL A 425 -27.39 -34.04 -14.16
CA VAL A 425 -28.07 -35.35 -14.46
C VAL A 425 -29.50 -35.09 -14.93
N LYS A 426 -29.89 -35.70 -16.03
CA LYS A 426 -31.24 -35.61 -16.59
C LYS A 426 -32.12 -36.76 -16.10
N ASP A 427 -33.43 -36.48 -15.98
CA ASP A 427 -34.47 -37.53 -15.82
C ASP A 427 -34.86 -38.11 -17.19
N GLU A 428 -35.81 -39.03 -17.16
CA GLU A 428 -36.31 -39.70 -18.39
C GLU A 428 -36.99 -38.73 -19.38
N GLU A 429 -37.45 -37.58 -18.87
CA GLU A 429 -38.09 -36.52 -19.64
C GLU A 429 -37.07 -35.46 -20.14
N GLY A 430 -35.77 -35.67 -19.86
CA GLY A 430 -34.68 -34.74 -20.24
C GLY A 430 -34.54 -33.50 -19.36
N LYS A 431 -35.29 -33.43 -18.25
CA LYS A 431 -35.22 -32.34 -17.29
C LYS A 431 -34.07 -32.57 -16.28
N SER A 432 -33.38 -31.50 -15.91
CA SER A 432 -32.29 -31.61 -14.90
C SER A 432 -32.86 -32.00 -13.53
N LYS A 433 -32.34 -33.07 -12.96
CA LYS A 433 -32.65 -33.48 -11.58
C LYS A 433 -32.13 -32.49 -10.58
N THR A 434 -32.88 -32.22 -9.50
CA THR A 434 -32.49 -31.36 -8.40
C THR A 434 -32.67 -32.08 -7.07
N ARG A 435 -31.86 -31.74 -6.08
CA ARG A 435 -32.03 -32.16 -4.69
C ARG A 435 -31.76 -31.00 -3.73
N MET A 436 -32.15 -31.16 -2.49
CA MET A 436 -31.80 -30.20 -1.43
C MET A 436 -30.42 -30.54 -0.89
N TYR A 437 -29.60 -29.47 -0.73
CA TYR A 437 -28.30 -29.50 -0.12
C TYR A 437 -28.32 -28.59 1.11
N GLY A 438 -27.83 -29.03 2.26
CA GLY A 438 -27.72 -28.23 3.47
C GLY A 438 -26.27 -27.83 3.74
N GLY A 439 -26.04 -26.71 4.42
CA GLY A 439 -24.70 -26.26 4.76
C GLY A 439 -23.77 -26.14 3.55
N VAL A 440 -24.25 -25.43 2.52
CA VAL A 440 -23.59 -25.40 1.21
C VAL A 440 -22.40 -24.44 1.24
N MET A 441 -21.28 -24.86 0.65
CA MET A 441 -20.07 -24.06 0.50
C MET A 441 -19.47 -24.26 -0.89
N GLN A 442 -18.71 -23.26 -1.32
CA GLN A 442 -17.84 -23.35 -2.51
C GLN A 442 -16.40 -23.18 -2.07
N ILE A 443 -15.52 -23.97 -2.64
CA ILE A 443 -14.08 -23.88 -2.42
C ILE A 443 -13.42 -23.70 -3.75
N HIS A 444 -12.66 -22.63 -3.86
CA HIS A 444 -11.90 -22.31 -5.05
C HIS A 444 -10.44 -22.07 -4.66
N ASN A 445 -9.57 -22.95 -5.12
CA ASN A 445 -8.14 -22.83 -4.95
C ASN A 445 -7.50 -22.60 -6.30
N PHE A 446 -6.59 -21.64 -6.39
CA PHE A 446 -5.82 -21.44 -7.61
C PHE A 446 -4.44 -20.89 -7.30
N GLN A 447 -3.51 -21.15 -8.20
CA GLN A 447 -2.14 -20.69 -8.09
C GLN A 447 -1.74 -19.92 -9.34
N GLU A 448 -1.02 -18.83 -9.12
CA GLU A 448 -0.41 -18.06 -10.18
C GLU A 448 1.04 -17.74 -9.87
N TYR A 449 1.81 -17.52 -10.94
CA TYR A 449 3.12 -16.93 -10.81
C TYR A 449 3.40 -15.94 -11.92
N THR A 450 4.25 -14.97 -11.60
CA THR A 450 4.76 -13.99 -12.54
C THR A 450 6.28 -13.95 -12.43
N ILE A 451 6.94 -13.98 -13.58
CA ILE A 451 8.39 -13.74 -13.68
C ILE A 451 8.57 -12.52 -14.55
N GLY A 452 9.37 -11.57 -14.10
CA GLY A 452 9.54 -10.32 -14.81
C GLY A 452 10.91 -9.70 -14.61
N GLY A 453 11.14 -8.66 -15.40
CA GLY A 453 12.33 -7.83 -15.30
C GLY A 453 12.05 -6.43 -15.81
N MET A 454 12.79 -5.48 -15.27
CA MET A 454 12.72 -4.07 -15.62
C MET A 454 14.13 -3.50 -15.77
N ALA A 455 14.32 -2.65 -16.77
CA ALA A 455 15.53 -1.86 -16.93
C ALA A 455 15.16 -0.39 -17.08
N LYS A 456 15.82 0.48 -16.34
CA LYS A 456 15.65 1.94 -16.37
C LYS A 456 17.01 2.62 -16.49
N ALA A 457 17.07 3.63 -17.35
CA ALA A 457 18.22 4.52 -17.46
C ALA A 457 17.73 5.96 -17.24
N ASP A 458 18.36 6.64 -16.34
CA ASP A 458 18.10 8.01 -15.99
C ASP A 458 19.29 8.88 -16.37
N VAL A 459 19.04 9.91 -17.17
CA VAL A 459 20.07 10.75 -17.77
C VAL A 459 19.85 12.20 -17.41
N ASN A 460 20.79 12.77 -16.63
CA ASN A 460 20.82 14.20 -16.37
C ASN A 460 21.51 14.96 -17.50
N TYR A 461 20.88 16.03 -17.98
CA TYR A 461 21.43 16.86 -19.05
C TYR A 461 21.41 18.35 -18.70
N MET A 462 22.28 19.08 -19.37
CA MET A 462 22.29 20.55 -19.39
C MET A 462 22.32 21.03 -20.84
N PHE A 463 21.46 22.00 -21.15
CA PHE A 463 21.42 22.66 -22.43
C PHE A 463 21.45 24.17 -22.20
N GLY A 464 22.61 24.80 -22.44
CA GLY A 464 22.84 26.18 -21.98
C GLY A 464 22.66 26.33 -20.48
N ASN A 465 21.78 27.23 -20.08
CA ASN A 465 21.44 27.45 -18.66
C ASN A 465 20.25 26.59 -18.18
N MET A 466 19.65 25.80 -19.08
CA MET A 466 18.55 24.92 -18.74
C MET A 466 19.07 23.55 -18.35
N LYS A 467 18.51 22.99 -17.29
CA LYS A 467 18.82 21.63 -16.83
C LYS A 467 17.61 20.73 -17.01
N GLY A 468 17.83 19.44 -17.08
CA GLY A 468 16.76 18.49 -17.15
C GLY A 468 17.23 17.07 -16.90
N ASN A 469 16.24 16.20 -16.87
CA ASN A 469 16.41 14.78 -16.66
C ASN A 469 15.51 14.02 -17.62
N VAL A 470 15.99 12.90 -18.14
CA VAL A 470 15.21 11.97 -18.98
C VAL A 470 15.36 10.56 -18.41
N LEU A 471 14.25 9.97 -18.01
CA LEU A 471 14.13 8.58 -17.64
C LEU A 471 13.59 7.78 -18.82
N ILE A 472 14.26 6.70 -19.19
CA ILE A 472 13.80 5.73 -20.20
C ILE A 472 13.77 4.37 -19.53
N GLY A 473 12.73 3.60 -19.78
CA GLY A 473 12.64 2.27 -19.21
C GLY A 473 11.86 1.27 -20.06
N THR A 474 12.10 0.01 -19.78
CA THR A 474 11.39 -1.12 -20.36
C THR A 474 11.12 -2.18 -19.31
N GLN A 475 10.01 -2.88 -19.45
CA GLN A 475 9.57 -3.94 -18.55
C GLN A 475 9.01 -5.10 -19.36
N PHE A 476 9.33 -6.30 -18.91
CA PHE A 476 8.76 -7.54 -19.43
C PHE A 476 8.22 -8.38 -18.28
N GLU A 477 7.02 -8.95 -18.46
CA GLU A 477 6.42 -9.90 -17.52
C GLU A 477 5.83 -11.10 -18.25
N TYR A 478 6.04 -12.28 -17.67
CA TYR A 478 5.36 -13.53 -18.03
C TYR A 478 4.52 -13.98 -16.83
N PHE A 479 3.21 -14.01 -17.02
CA PHE A 479 2.23 -14.48 -16.06
C PHE A 479 1.72 -15.87 -16.46
N LYS A 480 1.47 -16.74 -15.47
CA LYS A 480 0.78 -18.00 -15.66
C LYS A 480 -0.13 -18.33 -14.48
N LEU A 481 -1.40 -18.63 -14.78
CA LEU A 481 -2.28 -19.37 -13.88
C LEU A 481 -1.90 -20.84 -14.01
N SER A 482 -1.36 -21.44 -12.93
CA SER A 482 -0.69 -22.76 -12.99
C SER A 482 -1.56 -23.90 -12.46
N SER A 483 -2.51 -23.60 -11.59
CA SER A 483 -3.50 -24.57 -11.12
C SER A 483 -4.82 -23.87 -10.78
N ASN A 484 -5.88 -24.64 -10.78
CA ASN A 484 -7.22 -24.18 -10.48
C ASN A 484 -8.14 -25.35 -10.12
N ASP A 485 -8.57 -25.42 -8.87
CA ASP A 485 -9.46 -26.42 -8.32
C ASP A 485 -10.75 -25.78 -7.84
N PHE A 486 -11.89 -26.36 -8.18
CA PHE A 486 -13.19 -25.88 -7.74
C PHE A 486 -14.05 -27.00 -7.22
N HIS A 487 -14.64 -26.82 -6.02
CA HIS A 487 -15.46 -27.81 -5.36
C HIS A 487 -16.77 -27.20 -4.85
N LEU A 488 -17.86 -27.97 -4.97
CA LEU A 488 -19.10 -27.72 -4.28
C LEU A 488 -19.16 -28.65 -3.04
N GLY A 489 -19.42 -28.09 -1.88
CA GLY A 489 -19.55 -28.80 -0.62
C GLY A 489 -20.95 -28.75 -0.03
N GLU A 490 -21.26 -29.76 0.79
CA GLU A 490 -22.51 -29.91 1.55
C GLU A 490 -22.22 -30.34 2.99
N ASP A 491 -23.21 -30.29 3.86
CA ASP A 491 -23.17 -30.73 5.26
C ASP A 491 -22.03 -30.03 6.04
N PHE A 492 -21.72 -28.79 5.69
CA PHE A 492 -20.67 -27.95 6.29
C PHE A 492 -19.22 -28.47 6.16
N ILE A 493 -19.00 -29.61 5.52
CA ILE A 493 -17.66 -30.20 5.39
C ILE A 493 -17.48 -31.08 4.14
N LYS A 494 -18.51 -31.74 3.71
CA LYS A 494 -18.40 -32.80 2.72
C LYS A 494 -18.31 -32.24 1.30
N VAL A 495 -17.29 -32.64 0.54
CA VAL A 495 -17.24 -32.36 -0.91
C VAL A 495 -18.33 -33.18 -1.59
N ALA A 496 -19.31 -32.51 -2.17
CA ALA A 496 -20.38 -33.09 -2.95
C ALA A 496 -20.01 -33.26 -4.42
N LEU A 497 -19.16 -32.37 -4.95
CA LEU A 497 -18.74 -32.37 -6.34
C LEU A 497 -17.36 -31.69 -6.46
N THR A 498 -16.46 -32.35 -7.18
CA THR A 498 -15.23 -31.72 -7.70
C THR A 498 -15.42 -31.46 -9.19
N TYR A 499 -15.26 -30.21 -9.59
CA TYR A 499 -15.36 -29.83 -11.00
C TYR A 499 -14.11 -30.31 -11.76
N PRO A 500 -14.23 -30.90 -12.96
CA PRO A 500 -13.08 -31.17 -13.81
C PRO A 500 -12.40 -29.84 -14.24
N GLU A 501 -11.13 -29.88 -14.57
CA GLU A 501 -10.35 -28.69 -14.93
C GLU A 501 -11.02 -27.83 -16.00
N SER A 502 -11.66 -28.46 -17.00
CA SER A 502 -12.38 -27.77 -18.08
C SER A 502 -13.61 -26.98 -17.61
N LYS A 503 -14.13 -27.26 -16.40
CA LYS A 503 -15.30 -26.62 -15.78
C LYS A 503 -14.95 -25.97 -14.42
N SER A 504 -13.68 -26.02 -14.03
CA SER A 504 -13.19 -25.27 -12.89
C SER A 504 -13.37 -23.77 -13.12
N MET A 505 -13.42 -22.99 -12.03
CA MET A 505 -13.80 -21.57 -12.07
C MET A 505 -13.00 -20.75 -13.06
N LEU A 506 -11.71 -21.03 -13.27
CA LEU A 506 -10.85 -20.33 -14.23
C LEU A 506 -10.20 -21.29 -15.21
N HIS A 507 -9.97 -20.86 -16.44
CA HIS A 507 -9.11 -21.59 -17.38
C HIS A 507 -7.63 -21.38 -17.03
N ILE A 508 -6.85 -22.46 -17.05
CA ILE A 508 -5.39 -22.38 -16.97
C ILE A 508 -4.83 -21.72 -18.23
N GLY A 509 -3.93 -20.75 -18.05
CA GLY A 509 -3.37 -20.04 -19.19
C GLY A 509 -2.22 -19.11 -18.80
N SER A 510 -1.59 -18.53 -19.81
CA SER A 510 -0.47 -17.59 -19.60
C SER A 510 -0.60 -16.35 -20.46
N GLU A 511 -0.04 -15.26 -19.99
CA GLU A 511 -0.01 -13.96 -20.66
C GLU A 511 1.40 -13.36 -20.62
N ARG A 512 1.72 -12.57 -21.62
CA ARG A 512 2.99 -11.86 -21.71
C ARG A 512 2.73 -10.40 -21.89
N SER A 513 3.44 -9.56 -21.14
CA SER A 513 3.38 -8.11 -21.30
C SER A 513 4.76 -7.54 -21.54
N PHE A 514 4.80 -6.59 -22.46
CA PHE A 514 5.95 -5.76 -22.75
C PHE A 514 5.55 -4.30 -22.62
N SER A 515 6.40 -3.51 -22.00
CA SER A 515 6.18 -2.08 -21.84
C SER A 515 7.45 -1.29 -22.10
N ALA A 516 7.29 -0.10 -22.68
CA ALA A 516 8.36 0.86 -22.83
C ALA A 516 7.86 2.24 -22.40
N PHE A 517 8.67 3.01 -21.70
CA PHE A 517 8.27 4.33 -21.23
C PHE A 517 9.43 5.32 -21.26
N VAL A 518 9.06 6.58 -21.43
CA VAL A 518 9.95 7.72 -21.34
C VAL A 518 9.29 8.80 -20.51
N GLN A 519 10.06 9.45 -19.66
CA GLN A 519 9.65 10.64 -18.91
C GLN A 519 10.77 11.65 -18.92
N GLY A 520 10.43 12.91 -19.18
CA GLY A 520 11.36 14.04 -19.12
C GLY A 520 10.90 15.09 -18.12
N LYS A 521 11.83 15.65 -17.38
CA LYS A 521 11.67 16.81 -16.53
C LYS A 521 12.63 17.88 -17.02
N HIS A 522 12.10 19.03 -17.44
CA HIS A 522 12.84 20.13 -18.00
C HIS A 522 12.60 21.42 -17.24
N TYR A 523 13.66 22.06 -16.81
CA TYR A 523 13.64 23.36 -16.13
C TYR A 523 13.90 24.45 -17.16
N PHE A 524 12.85 25.16 -17.59
CA PHE A 524 13.00 26.36 -18.39
C PHE A 524 13.68 27.48 -17.63
N THR A 525 13.31 27.61 -16.36
CA THR A 525 13.92 28.46 -15.35
C THR A 525 13.91 27.73 -14.03
N SER A 526 14.48 28.32 -12.96
CA SER A 526 14.35 27.78 -11.60
C SER A 526 12.90 27.74 -11.09
N GLN A 527 12.01 28.51 -11.70
CA GLN A 527 10.60 28.64 -11.29
C GLN A 527 9.63 27.86 -12.17
N PHE A 528 9.97 27.60 -13.44
CA PHE A 528 9.07 26.92 -14.39
C PHE A 528 9.65 25.59 -14.83
N ILE A 529 8.91 24.51 -14.53
CA ILE A 529 9.29 23.13 -14.84
C ILE A 529 8.19 22.50 -15.69
N LEU A 530 8.59 21.81 -16.73
CA LEU A 530 7.75 20.89 -17.49
C LEU A 530 8.12 19.46 -17.15
N ASN A 531 7.13 18.66 -16.76
CA ASN A 531 7.24 17.20 -16.66
C ASN A 531 6.33 16.58 -17.72
N ALA A 532 6.88 15.74 -18.60
CA ALA A 532 6.12 15.04 -19.63
C ALA A 532 6.56 13.59 -19.71
N GLY A 533 5.61 12.69 -19.90
CA GLY A 533 5.87 11.25 -19.98
C GLY A 533 4.91 10.54 -20.93
N LEU A 534 5.37 9.43 -21.46
CA LEU A 534 4.58 8.54 -22.29
C LEU A 534 4.99 7.09 -22.00
N ARG A 535 4.00 6.24 -21.84
CA ARG A 535 4.20 4.79 -21.74
C ARG A 535 3.38 4.07 -22.79
N PHE A 536 3.99 3.07 -23.40
CA PHE A 536 3.38 2.08 -24.25
C PHE A 536 3.36 0.75 -23.53
N ASP A 537 2.19 0.11 -23.47
CA ASP A 537 1.99 -1.23 -22.94
C ASP A 537 1.39 -2.12 -24.01
N ASN A 538 1.94 -3.32 -24.19
CA ASN A 538 1.40 -4.36 -25.05
C ASN A 538 1.29 -5.65 -24.25
N LYS A 539 0.11 -6.26 -24.29
CA LYS A 539 -0.18 -7.52 -23.59
C LYS A 539 -0.74 -8.53 -24.57
N ASN A 540 -0.04 -9.66 -24.70
CA ASN A 540 -0.55 -10.83 -25.37
C ASN A 540 -1.30 -11.69 -24.35
N ARG A 541 -2.62 -11.76 -24.49
CA ARG A 541 -3.53 -12.45 -23.58
C ARG A 541 -3.56 -13.97 -23.86
N ALA A 542 -4.06 -14.75 -22.91
CA ALA A 542 -4.13 -16.21 -23.00
C ALA A 542 -4.94 -16.71 -24.21
N ASN A 543 -5.91 -15.93 -24.69
CA ASN A 543 -6.67 -16.25 -25.92
C ASN A 543 -5.96 -15.82 -27.23
N GLY A 544 -4.71 -15.38 -27.16
CA GLY A 544 -3.93 -14.90 -28.30
C GLY A 544 -4.21 -13.47 -28.75
N LYS A 545 -5.18 -12.76 -28.16
CA LYS A 545 -5.46 -11.36 -28.47
C LYS A 545 -4.38 -10.45 -27.91
N ASN A 546 -3.98 -9.45 -28.69
CA ASN A 546 -3.09 -8.39 -28.26
C ASN A 546 -3.90 -7.17 -27.82
N VAL A 547 -3.58 -6.67 -26.66
CA VAL A 547 -4.12 -5.41 -26.11
C VAL A 547 -2.99 -4.40 -25.99
N THR A 548 -3.23 -3.19 -26.50
CA THR A 548 -2.27 -2.08 -26.42
C THR A 548 -2.89 -0.91 -25.68
N ALA A 549 -2.07 -0.22 -24.90
CA ALA A 549 -2.45 1.02 -24.23
C ALA A 549 -1.34 2.06 -24.32
N PHE A 550 -1.75 3.33 -24.44
CA PHE A 550 -0.86 4.49 -24.35
C PHE A 550 -1.30 5.36 -23.17
N SER A 551 -0.34 5.72 -22.34
CA SER A 551 -0.54 6.50 -21.13
C SER A 551 0.33 7.76 -21.13
N PRO A 552 -0.14 8.86 -21.74
CA PRO A 552 0.54 10.16 -21.69
C PRO A 552 0.31 10.85 -20.34
N ARG A 553 1.28 11.67 -19.92
CA ARG A 553 1.20 12.60 -18.82
C ARG A 553 1.94 13.88 -19.17
N VAL A 554 1.37 15.02 -18.79
CA VAL A 554 2.01 16.34 -18.87
C VAL A 554 1.67 17.13 -17.61
N ALA A 555 2.66 17.78 -17.02
CA ALA A 555 2.47 18.69 -15.89
C ALA A 555 3.32 19.94 -16.07
N LEU A 556 2.71 21.09 -15.85
CA LEU A 556 3.37 22.39 -15.73
C LEU A 556 3.43 22.74 -14.24
N ILE A 557 4.63 23.04 -13.76
CA ILE A 557 4.89 23.31 -12.37
C ILE A 557 5.50 24.71 -12.28
N TYR A 558 4.91 25.54 -11.42
CA TYR A 558 5.39 26.87 -11.13
C TYR A 558 5.80 26.99 -9.66
N LEU A 559 7.08 27.24 -9.43
CA LEU A 559 7.70 27.42 -8.10
C LEU A 559 8.24 28.85 -7.97
N PRO A 560 7.42 29.82 -7.57
CA PRO A 560 7.93 31.19 -7.37
C PRO A 560 8.98 31.27 -6.25
N ASN A 561 8.91 30.36 -5.28
CA ASN A 561 9.88 30.20 -4.20
C ASN A 561 9.79 28.78 -3.62
N GLU A 562 10.68 28.43 -2.69
CA GLU A 562 10.71 27.11 -2.06
C GLU A 562 9.50 26.81 -1.15
N ALA A 563 8.77 27.84 -0.74
CA ALA A 563 7.64 27.71 0.19
C ALA A 563 6.29 27.53 -0.51
N PHE A 564 6.22 27.65 -1.84
CA PHE A 564 4.97 27.53 -2.60
C PHE A 564 5.20 26.92 -3.98
N SER A 565 4.29 26.06 -4.37
CA SER A 565 4.21 25.43 -5.69
C SER A 565 2.78 25.42 -6.18
N THR A 566 2.57 25.62 -7.46
CA THR A 566 1.30 25.27 -8.14
C THR A 566 1.58 24.42 -9.36
N LYS A 567 0.69 23.43 -9.59
CA LYS A 567 0.86 22.43 -10.63
C LYS A 567 -0.44 22.26 -11.38
N LEU A 568 -0.36 22.31 -12.70
CA LEU A 568 -1.46 21.92 -13.59
C LEU A 568 -1.04 20.64 -14.30
N SER A 569 -1.78 19.56 -14.12
CA SER A 569 -1.45 18.28 -14.72
C SER A 569 -2.60 17.68 -15.51
N PHE A 570 -2.24 16.97 -16.57
CA PHE A 570 -3.09 16.06 -17.32
C PHE A 570 -2.42 14.68 -17.29
N SER A 571 -3.20 13.64 -16.99
CA SER A 571 -2.72 12.26 -17.01
C SER A 571 -3.79 11.34 -17.57
N ARG A 572 -3.36 10.37 -18.38
CA ARG A 572 -4.20 9.24 -18.81
C ARG A 572 -3.63 7.95 -18.24
N ALA A 573 -4.50 7.13 -17.66
CA ALA A 573 -4.17 5.81 -17.16
C ALA A 573 -5.16 4.76 -17.67
N PHE A 574 -4.79 3.48 -17.51
CA PHE A 574 -5.64 2.36 -17.88
C PHE A 574 -5.57 1.24 -16.84
N VAL A 575 -6.61 0.43 -16.86
CA VAL A 575 -6.65 -0.87 -16.20
C VAL A 575 -7.12 -1.92 -17.21
N ASP A 576 -6.32 -2.95 -17.41
CA ASP A 576 -6.72 -4.11 -18.20
C ASP A 576 -7.67 -4.98 -17.38
N ALA A 577 -8.75 -5.47 -18.01
CA ALA A 577 -9.70 -6.35 -17.34
C ALA A 577 -9.00 -7.54 -16.68
N PRO A 578 -9.25 -7.85 -15.41
CA PRO A 578 -8.62 -8.96 -14.72
C PRO A 578 -8.77 -10.28 -15.46
N TYR A 579 -7.78 -11.17 -15.34
CA TYR A 579 -7.85 -12.52 -15.88
C TYR A 579 -9.13 -13.23 -15.44
N TYR A 580 -9.51 -13.05 -14.17
CA TYR A 580 -10.71 -13.57 -13.56
C TYR A 580 -12.01 -13.16 -14.30
N TYR A 581 -12.12 -11.90 -14.74
CA TYR A 581 -13.30 -11.42 -15.47
C TYR A 581 -13.36 -11.93 -16.91
N ARG A 582 -12.22 -12.31 -17.47
CA ARG A 582 -12.14 -12.78 -18.84
C ARG A 582 -12.30 -14.29 -18.99
N HIS A 583 -11.83 -15.06 -18.03
CA HIS A 583 -11.68 -16.51 -18.13
C HIS A 583 -12.49 -17.31 -17.10
N ASN A 584 -13.49 -16.70 -16.44
CA ASN A 584 -14.37 -17.41 -15.52
C ASN A 584 -15.34 -18.29 -16.32
N THR A 585 -15.47 -19.56 -15.91
CA THR A 585 -16.28 -20.57 -16.59
C THR A 585 -17.59 -20.87 -15.89
N THR A 586 -17.80 -20.35 -14.68
CA THR A 586 -18.99 -20.69 -13.88
C THR A 586 -20.26 -20.07 -14.44
N ASN A 587 -21.36 -20.84 -14.40
CA ASN A 587 -22.68 -20.33 -14.77
C ASN A 587 -23.06 -19.12 -13.88
N GLY A 588 -23.53 -18.04 -14.52
CA GLY A 588 -23.86 -16.79 -13.83
C GLY A 588 -22.68 -15.88 -13.51
N ALA A 589 -21.44 -16.33 -13.76
CA ALA A 589 -20.22 -15.52 -13.67
C ALA A 589 -19.31 -15.69 -14.88
N ARG A 590 -19.83 -16.20 -16.00
CA ARG A 590 -19.10 -16.49 -17.24
C ARG A 590 -18.31 -15.27 -17.68
N GLY A 591 -17.02 -15.47 -17.91
CA GLY A 591 -16.08 -14.44 -18.32
C GLY A 591 -16.32 -13.96 -19.75
N SER A 592 -15.78 -12.81 -20.06
CA SER A 592 -15.78 -12.21 -21.39
C SER A 592 -14.34 -12.00 -21.86
N GLU A 593 -13.92 -12.79 -22.83
CA GLU A 593 -12.59 -12.67 -23.44
C GLU A 593 -12.42 -11.39 -24.29
N ASP A 594 -13.53 -10.74 -24.63
CA ASP A 594 -13.56 -9.53 -25.46
C ASP A 594 -13.44 -8.22 -24.66
N LEU A 595 -13.38 -8.30 -23.34
CA LEU A 595 -13.24 -7.11 -22.50
C LEU A 595 -12.01 -6.28 -22.88
N MET A 596 -12.24 -5.00 -23.09
CA MET A 596 -11.20 -4.01 -23.36
C MET A 596 -10.72 -3.35 -22.06
N PRO A 597 -9.54 -2.72 -22.05
CA PRO A 597 -9.11 -1.91 -20.92
C PRO A 597 -10.05 -0.74 -20.63
N GLU A 598 -10.20 -0.43 -19.36
CA GLU A 598 -10.81 0.81 -18.89
C GLU A 598 -9.78 1.94 -18.91
N PHE A 599 -10.23 3.16 -19.15
CA PHE A 599 -9.38 4.35 -19.18
C PHE A 599 -9.86 5.44 -18.25
N MET A 600 -8.94 6.16 -17.65
CA MET A 600 -9.20 7.40 -16.91
C MET A 600 -8.34 8.53 -17.45
N ASN A 601 -8.98 9.65 -17.79
CA ASN A 601 -8.32 10.91 -18.06
C ASN A 601 -8.59 11.84 -16.88
N ALA A 602 -7.54 12.43 -16.32
CA ALA A 602 -7.64 13.34 -15.19
C ALA A 602 -6.95 14.67 -15.48
N ILE A 603 -7.58 15.75 -15.02
CA ILE A 603 -6.99 17.08 -14.94
C ILE A 603 -6.98 17.48 -13.48
N GLN A 604 -5.84 17.96 -13.00
CA GLN A 604 -5.67 18.36 -11.61
C GLN A 604 -4.96 19.72 -11.54
N LEU A 605 -5.43 20.56 -10.62
CA LEU A 605 -4.81 21.83 -10.26
C LEU A 605 -4.49 21.79 -8.76
N ASP A 606 -3.22 21.79 -8.46
CA ASP A 606 -2.67 21.60 -7.12
C ASP A 606 -1.93 22.85 -6.63
N PHE A 607 -2.16 23.20 -5.37
CA PHE A 607 -1.53 24.32 -4.67
C PHE A 607 -0.91 23.79 -3.38
N LEU A 608 0.38 23.67 -3.36
CA LEU A 608 1.15 23.13 -2.26
C LEU A 608 2.02 24.21 -1.65
N GLY A 609 2.07 24.29 -0.32
CA GLY A 609 2.91 25.28 0.30
C GLY A 609 3.16 25.07 1.78
N ARG A 610 4.06 25.91 2.32
CA ARG A 610 4.38 25.96 3.74
C ARG A 610 4.39 27.40 4.24
N ILE A 611 4.02 27.54 5.50
CA ILE A 611 4.09 28.82 6.22
C ILE A 611 5.01 28.61 7.43
N ASP A 612 6.30 28.88 7.24
CA ASP A 612 7.33 28.56 8.25
C ASP A 612 7.04 29.21 9.61
N LYS A 613 6.59 30.47 9.63
CA LYS A 613 6.20 31.18 10.87
C LYS A 613 5.16 30.44 11.70
N TRP A 614 4.30 29.66 11.06
CA TRP A 614 3.22 28.91 11.71
C TRP A 614 3.48 27.41 11.76
N HIS A 615 4.64 26.95 11.30
CA HIS A 615 4.97 25.50 11.21
C HIS A 615 3.88 24.71 10.50
N LEU A 616 3.29 25.30 9.45
CA LEU A 616 2.13 24.79 8.73
C LEU A 616 2.52 24.42 7.30
N ASN A 617 2.18 23.19 6.89
CA ASN A 617 2.15 22.80 5.48
C ASN A 617 0.69 22.65 5.05
N TYR A 618 0.42 22.96 3.80
CA TYR A 618 -0.89 22.81 3.19
C TYR A 618 -0.78 22.31 1.77
N ASP A 619 -1.79 21.55 1.35
CA ASP A 619 -1.98 21.06 0.00
C ASP A 619 -3.49 21.22 -0.32
N PHE A 620 -3.79 21.87 -1.43
CA PHE A 620 -5.14 22.03 -1.94
C PHE A 620 -5.20 21.63 -3.39
N ASN A 621 -5.97 20.57 -3.70
CA ASN A 621 -6.10 20.00 -5.03
C ASN A 621 -7.53 20.08 -5.52
N ILE A 622 -7.72 20.51 -6.76
CA ILE A 622 -8.98 20.44 -7.50
C ILE A 622 -8.79 19.43 -8.61
N PHE A 623 -9.69 18.47 -8.73
CA PHE A 623 -9.58 17.41 -9.72
C PHE A 623 -10.85 17.26 -10.56
N TYR A 624 -10.64 16.82 -11.78
CA TYR A 624 -11.66 16.30 -12.69
C TYR A 624 -11.19 15.00 -13.28
N ASN A 625 -11.98 13.94 -13.09
CA ASN A 625 -11.72 12.59 -13.58
C ASN A 625 -12.82 12.18 -14.57
N ASN A 626 -12.42 11.62 -15.70
CA ASN A 626 -13.32 11.06 -16.71
C ASN A 626 -12.91 9.61 -16.98
N LEU A 627 -13.71 8.67 -16.48
CA LEU A 627 -13.56 7.23 -16.71
C LEU A 627 -14.44 6.81 -17.87
N THR A 628 -13.90 5.97 -18.74
CA THR A 628 -14.60 5.39 -19.90
C THR A 628 -14.35 3.89 -19.98
N ASP A 629 -15.23 3.20 -20.68
CA ASP A 629 -15.13 1.76 -20.94
C ASP A 629 -15.09 0.92 -19.63
N ILE A 630 -15.76 1.41 -18.58
CA ILE A 630 -15.80 0.74 -17.28
C ILE A 630 -16.39 -0.66 -17.44
N VAL A 631 -15.72 -1.65 -16.87
CA VAL A 631 -16.18 -3.03 -16.84
C VAL A 631 -17.28 -3.16 -15.79
N VAL A 632 -18.49 -3.42 -16.23
CA VAL A 632 -19.70 -3.51 -15.40
C VAL A 632 -20.35 -4.89 -15.51
N ASN A 633 -21.22 -5.20 -14.56
CA ASN A 633 -22.06 -6.38 -14.66
C ASN A 633 -23.03 -6.23 -15.82
N ASN A 634 -23.09 -7.24 -16.70
CA ASN A 634 -24.07 -7.33 -17.77
C ASN A 634 -25.50 -7.40 -17.16
N PRO A 635 -26.41 -6.51 -17.53
CA PRO A 635 -27.77 -6.53 -17.00
C PRO A 635 -28.61 -7.72 -17.52
N SER A 636 -28.13 -8.46 -18.52
CA SER A 636 -28.80 -9.66 -19.03
C SER A 636 -28.96 -10.71 -17.92
N LYS A 637 -30.16 -11.27 -17.83
CA LYS A 637 -30.48 -12.40 -16.95
C LYS A 637 -30.17 -13.75 -17.58
N ASP A 638 -29.77 -13.78 -18.85
CA ASP A 638 -29.36 -14.98 -19.56
C ASP A 638 -27.96 -15.42 -19.08
N THR A 639 -27.89 -16.54 -18.38
CA THR A 639 -26.65 -17.09 -17.83
C THR A 639 -25.67 -17.58 -18.89
N SER A 640 -26.09 -17.68 -20.16
CA SER A 640 -25.22 -17.99 -21.27
C SER A 640 -24.40 -16.78 -21.76
N THR A 641 -24.85 -15.57 -21.45
CA THR A 641 -24.11 -14.34 -21.81
C THR A 641 -22.99 -14.05 -20.83
N PRO A 642 -21.92 -13.35 -21.27
CA PRO A 642 -20.86 -12.94 -20.37
C PRO A 642 -21.37 -12.08 -19.22
N LYS A 643 -20.82 -12.33 -18.02
CA LYS A 643 -21.14 -11.57 -16.80
C LYS A 643 -20.70 -10.11 -16.86
N TYR A 644 -19.65 -9.84 -17.58
CA TYR A 644 -18.99 -8.53 -17.62
C TYR A 644 -18.96 -7.95 -19.03
N ILE A 645 -19.21 -6.65 -19.15
CA ILE A 645 -19.15 -5.90 -20.40
C ILE A 645 -18.48 -4.53 -20.16
N ASN A 646 -17.88 -3.94 -21.19
CA ASN A 646 -17.42 -2.55 -21.17
C ASN A 646 -18.61 -1.64 -21.57
N SER A 647 -19.21 -0.98 -20.61
CA SER A 647 -20.41 -0.16 -20.87
C SER A 647 -20.52 1.08 -19.97
N GLY A 648 -19.83 1.10 -18.82
CA GLY A 648 -19.95 2.18 -17.85
C GLY A 648 -19.10 3.40 -18.20
N SER A 649 -19.53 4.58 -17.76
CA SER A 649 -18.76 5.82 -17.75
C SER A 649 -19.02 6.61 -16.47
N LEU A 650 -18.01 7.39 -16.03
CA LEU A 650 -18.11 8.21 -14.84
C LEU A 650 -17.28 9.49 -14.99
N LYS A 651 -17.92 10.63 -14.80
CA LYS A 651 -17.25 11.93 -14.68
C LYS A 651 -17.42 12.45 -13.25
N VAL A 652 -16.32 12.67 -12.56
CA VAL A 652 -16.28 13.16 -11.17
C VAL A 652 -15.41 14.39 -11.08
N ALA A 653 -15.92 15.43 -10.43
CA ALA A 653 -15.14 16.57 -10.02
C ALA A 653 -15.10 16.67 -8.49
N GLY A 654 -14.05 17.23 -7.95
CA GLY A 654 -13.93 17.39 -6.51
C GLY A 654 -12.79 18.30 -6.08
N ALA A 655 -12.72 18.48 -4.78
CA ALA A 655 -11.66 19.24 -4.13
C ALA A 655 -11.17 18.51 -2.88
N GLU A 656 -9.90 18.61 -2.65
CA GLU A 656 -9.18 18.04 -1.50
C GLU A 656 -8.39 19.13 -0.81
N ALA A 657 -8.27 19.01 0.49
CA ALA A 657 -7.36 19.84 1.28
C ALA A 657 -6.65 18.96 2.31
N GLU A 658 -5.37 19.20 2.48
CA GLU A 658 -4.53 18.59 3.50
C GLU A 658 -3.78 19.70 4.25
N VAL A 659 -3.74 19.60 5.57
CA VAL A 659 -3.02 20.52 6.43
C VAL A 659 -2.24 19.73 7.45
N SER A 660 -0.96 20.02 7.60
CA SER A 660 -0.12 19.51 8.66
C SER A 660 0.51 20.65 9.45
N PHE A 661 0.46 20.51 10.78
CA PHE A 661 1.10 21.41 11.73
C PHE A 661 1.97 20.59 12.67
N SER A 662 3.22 20.97 12.88
CA SER A 662 4.11 20.22 13.73
C SER A 662 5.06 21.14 14.50
N ILE A 663 4.98 21.05 15.81
CA ILE A 663 5.97 21.60 16.77
C ILE A 663 6.42 20.46 17.69
N PRO A 664 7.53 20.58 18.42
CA PRO A 664 8.06 19.50 19.25
C PRO A 664 7.08 18.90 20.26
N SER A 665 6.10 19.66 20.74
CA SER A 665 5.13 19.20 21.74
C SER A 665 3.74 18.90 21.19
N PHE A 666 3.46 19.19 19.91
CA PHE A 666 2.14 18.99 19.32
C PHE A 666 2.23 18.79 17.80
N ARG A 667 1.52 17.79 17.30
CA ARG A 667 1.40 17.49 15.87
C ARG A 667 -0.06 17.38 15.50
N LEU A 668 -0.40 17.89 14.32
CA LEU A 668 -1.76 17.81 13.76
C LEU A 668 -1.66 17.49 12.27
N ASN A 669 -2.43 16.52 11.81
CA ASN A 669 -2.68 16.26 10.40
C ASN A 669 -4.19 16.24 10.20
N ALA A 670 -4.67 17.00 9.24
CA ALA A 670 -6.08 17.03 8.89
C ALA A 670 -6.25 17.00 7.38
N ASN A 671 -7.26 16.28 6.91
CA ASN A 671 -7.62 16.27 5.50
C ASN A 671 -9.13 16.35 5.31
N LEU A 672 -9.53 16.94 4.19
CA LEU A 672 -10.91 17.10 3.76
C LEU A 672 -11.03 16.66 2.30
N THR A 673 -12.16 16.09 1.94
CA THR A 673 -12.47 15.74 0.55
C THR A 673 -13.94 15.99 0.27
N TYR A 674 -14.19 16.62 -0.85
CA TYR A 674 -15.51 16.72 -1.45
C TYR A 674 -15.47 16.15 -2.87
N SER A 675 -16.33 15.18 -3.17
CA SER A 675 -16.46 14.56 -4.50
C SER A 675 -17.91 14.65 -4.99
N HIS A 676 -18.07 15.05 -6.26
CA HIS A 676 -19.36 15.20 -6.90
C HIS A 676 -19.36 14.54 -8.28
N PRO A 677 -20.20 13.53 -8.54
CA PRO A 677 -20.39 12.97 -9.86
C PRO A 677 -21.14 13.99 -10.73
N LEU A 678 -20.61 14.25 -11.92
CA LEU A 678 -21.21 15.12 -12.94
C LEU A 678 -22.08 14.30 -13.89
N GLU A 679 -21.63 13.09 -14.20
CA GLU A 679 -22.29 12.16 -15.09
C GLU A 679 -21.89 10.74 -14.69
N ALA A 680 -22.81 9.80 -14.69
CA ALA A 680 -22.54 8.41 -14.32
C ALA A 680 -23.48 7.47 -15.06
N GLU A 681 -22.89 6.45 -15.70
CA GLU A 681 -23.62 5.39 -16.40
C GLU A 681 -23.01 4.05 -15.98
N ASP A 682 -23.46 3.46 -14.90
CA ASP A 682 -22.96 2.20 -14.40
C ASP A 682 -23.87 1.64 -13.29
N TYR A 683 -23.64 0.37 -12.94
CA TYR A 683 -24.30 -0.32 -11.83
C TYR A 683 -24.01 0.31 -10.46
N TYR A 684 -22.82 0.90 -10.26
CA TYR A 684 -22.40 1.53 -8.98
C TYR A 684 -22.68 3.03 -8.90
N TYR A 685 -23.21 3.66 -9.96
CA TYR A 685 -23.34 5.10 -10.06
C TYR A 685 -24.75 5.51 -10.49
N THR A 686 -25.17 6.69 -10.11
CA THR A 686 -26.37 7.35 -10.61
C THR A 686 -26.01 8.77 -11.04
N ASP A 687 -26.85 9.42 -11.83
CA ASP A 687 -26.59 10.74 -12.42
C ASP A 687 -26.05 11.81 -11.46
N HIS A 688 -26.26 11.66 -10.15
CA HIS A 688 -25.85 12.69 -9.18
C HIS A 688 -25.22 12.10 -7.92
N GLN A 689 -24.99 10.79 -7.85
CA GLN A 689 -24.46 10.16 -6.66
C GLN A 689 -23.68 8.90 -6.98
N ILE A 690 -22.50 8.78 -6.37
CA ILE A 690 -21.73 7.54 -6.33
C ILE A 690 -22.27 6.71 -5.16
N TYR A 691 -22.65 5.46 -5.41
CA TYR A 691 -23.06 4.54 -4.34
C TYR A 691 -21.89 4.27 -3.39
N SER A 692 -22.22 4.04 -2.13
CA SER A 692 -21.31 3.59 -1.07
C SER A 692 -20.21 4.58 -0.65
N ILE A 693 -20.10 5.72 -1.31
CA ILE A 693 -19.04 6.70 -1.02
C ILE A 693 -19.67 7.98 -0.45
N PRO A 694 -19.16 8.48 0.70
CA PRO A 694 -19.58 9.79 1.22
C PRO A 694 -19.22 10.92 0.26
N LYS A 695 -20.11 11.87 0.05
CA LYS A 695 -19.80 13.08 -0.74
C LYS A 695 -18.77 13.99 -0.06
N PHE A 696 -18.80 14.03 1.26
CA PHE A 696 -17.87 14.79 2.07
C PHE A 696 -17.23 13.90 3.13
N MET A 697 -15.92 13.96 3.24
CA MET A 697 -15.10 13.23 4.22
C MET A 697 -14.13 14.19 4.91
N ALA A 698 -13.88 13.95 6.18
CA ALA A 698 -12.88 14.67 6.95
C ALA A 698 -12.18 13.74 7.93
N ASN A 699 -10.86 13.83 8.00
CA ASN A 699 -10.07 13.10 8.97
C ASN A 699 -9.14 14.05 9.70
N LEU A 700 -8.85 13.73 10.97
CA LEU A 700 -7.91 14.47 11.79
C LEU A 700 -7.14 13.48 12.67
N ALA A 701 -5.84 13.64 12.72
CA ALA A 701 -4.96 12.94 13.65
C ALA A 701 -4.13 13.98 14.38
N CYS A 702 -4.13 13.94 15.70
CA CYS A 702 -3.31 14.84 16.51
C CYS A 702 -2.58 14.10 17.63
N SER A 703 -1.44 14.63 18.01
CA SER A 703 -0.61 14.12 19.11
C SER A 703 -0.15 15.26 19.98
N LYS A 704 -0.29 15.12 21.30
CA LYS A 704 0.17 16.06 22.28
C LYS A 704 1.14 15.39 23.24
N ARG A 705 2.35 15.93 23.34
CA ARG A 705 3.31 15.51 24.36
C ARG A 705 2.86 16.05 25.73
N LEU A 706 2.55 15.12 26.67
CA LEU A 706 2.09 15.45 28.01
C LEU A 706 3.24 15.55 28.99
N VAL A 707 4.23 14.65 28.86
CA VAL A 707 5.39 14.57 29.75
C VAL A 707 6.66 14.46 28.92
N ASN A 708 7.69 15.19 29.30
CA ASN A 708 9.05 15.08 28.82
C ASN A 708 10.00 15.43 29.96
N ILE A 709 10.31 14.46 30.81
CA ILE A 709 11.11 14.67 32.03
C ILE A 709 12.17 13.56 32.10
N GLY A 710 13.43 13.95 31.96
CA GLY A 710 14.54 13.00 31.94
C GLY A 710 14.36 11.95 30.83
N ASN A 711 14.28 10.69 31.22
CA ASN A 711 14.12 9.54 30.30
C ASN A 711 12.65 9.15 30.04
N HIS A 712 11.69 9.93 30.54
CA HIS A 712 10.26 9.62 30.47
C HIS A 712 9.55 10.52 29.47
N LEU A 713 8.88 9.93 28.50
CA LEU A 713 8.13 10.61 27.48
C LEU A 713 6.71 10.05 27.42
N VAL A 714 5.69 10.93 27.46
CA VAL A 714 4.28 10.53 27.33
C VAL A 714 3.62 11.34 26.23
N TRP A 715 2.99 10.65 25.28
CA TRP A 715 2.16 11.22 24.24
C TRP A 715 0.71 10.79 24.40
N LEU A 716 -0.19 11.74 24.18
CA LEU A 716 -1.63 11.49 23.96
C LEU A 716 -1.89 11.66 22.47
N ASN A 717 -2.47 10.63 21.86
CA ASN A 717 -2.88 10.63 20.46
C ASN A 717 -4.40 10.65 20.37
N ALA A 718 -4.95 11.36 19.39
CA ALA A 718 -6.36 11.34 19.10
C ALA A 718 -6.58 11.33 17.58
N GLY A 719 -7.53 10.51 17.16
CA GLY A 719 -8.00 10.40 15.77
C GLY A 719 -9.47 10.76 15.67
N PHE A 720 -9.85 11.42 14.59
CA PHE A 720 -11.25 11.70 14.26
C PHE A 720 -11.48 11.40 12.80
N LYS A 721 -12.54 10.64 12.49
CA LYS A 721 -12.98 10.30 11.15
C LYS A 721 -14.44 10.69 10.99
N PHE A 722 -14.75 11.42 9.94
CA PHE A 722 -16.09 11.85 9.60
C PHE A 722 -16.42 11.53 8.14
N GLY A 723 -17.63 11.02 7.90
CA GLY A 723 -18.20 10.83 6.58
C GLY A 723 -19.68 11.17 6.57
N THR A 724 -20.16 11.82 5.51
CA THR A 724 -21.58 12.04 5.31
C THR A 724 -22.31 10.74 5.00
N LYS A 725 -23.65 10.79 4.98
CA LYS A 725 -24.47 9.65 4.59
C LYS A 725 -24.10 9.12 3.20
N THR A 726 -24.31 7.82 2.98
CA THR A 726 -24.11 7.17 1.68
C THR A 726 -25.39 6.54 1.18
N LEU A 727 -25.61 6.62 -0.13
CA LEU A 727 -26.64 5.83 -0.81
C LEU A 727 -26.06 4.46 -1.15
N ASN A 728 -26.85 3.41 -1.01
CA ASN A 728 -26.44 2.06 -1.29
C ASN A 728 -27.42 1.38 -2.23
N LYS A 729 -26.88 0.57 -3.14
CA LYS A 729 -27.66 -0.16 -4.12
C LYS A 729 -28.48 -1.25 -3.44
N ALA A 730 -29.74 -1.37 -3.85
CA ALA A 730 -30.56 -2.51 -3.49
C ALA A 730 -29.96 -3.82 -4.01
N ASN A 731 -30.17 -4.88 -3.25
CA ASN A 731 -29.75 -6.19 -3.71
C ASN A 731 -30.69 -6.71 -4.81
N SER A 732 -30.21 -6.76 -6.04
CA SER A 732 -30.97 -7.23 -7.20
C SER A 732 -31.42 -8.70 -7.11
N ASN A 733 -30.86 -9.49 -6.20
CA ASN A 733 -31.23 -10.88 -5.97
C ASN A 733 -32.45 -11.02 -5.04
N VAL A 734 -32.90 -9.92 -4.45
CA VAL A 734 -34.08 -9.88 -3.57
C VAL A 734 -35.18 -9.08 -4.24
N PRO A 735 -36.35 -9.72 -4.51
CA PRO A 735 -37.51 -9.00 -5.01
C PRO A 735 -37.88 -7.85 -4.06
N ASP A 736 -38.35 -6.74 -4.63
CA ASP A 736 -38.88 -5.57 -3.91
C ASP A 736 -37.92 -4.79 -3.00
N THR A 737 -36.61 -5.04 -3.06
CA THR A 737 -35.66 -4.20 -2.37
C THR A 737 -35.42 -2.89 -3.11
N LYS A 738 -35.33 -1.79 -2.36
CA LYS A 738 -35.04 -0.44 -2.87
C LYS A 738 -33.67 0.01 -2.39
N ASP A 739 -33.06 0.92 -3.14
CA ASP A 739 -31.87 1.61 -2.70
C ASP A 739 -32.09 2.24 -1.32
N TYR A 740 -31.11 2.23 -0.47
CA TYR A 740 -31.22 2.67 0.92
C TYR A 740 -30.04 3.57 1.32
N GLU A 741 -30.27 4.41 2.32
CA GLU A 741 -29.24 5.29 2.87
C GLU A 741 -28.66 4.72 4.15
N LEU A 742 -27.32 4.75 4.27
CA LEU A 742 -26.63 4.57 5.54
C LEU A 742 -26.30 5.94 6.15
N SER A 743 -26.52 6.05 7.44
CA SER A 743 -26.21 7.27 8.18
C SER A 743 -24.71 7.59 8.12
N GLY A 744 -24.38 8.87 8.06
CA GLY A 744 -23.02 9.34 8.23
C GLY A 744 -22.44 8.92 9.58
N ASN A 745 -21.13 8.86 9.64
CA ASN A 745 -20.42 8.49 10.84
C ASN A 745 -19.45 9.58 11.32
N ALA A 746 -19.22 9.59 12.63
CA ALA A 746 -18.19 10.38 13.29
C ALA A 746 -17.55 9.46 14.35
N ILE A 747 -16.31 9.12 14.16
CA ILE A 747 -15.58 8.14 14.98
C ILE A 747 -14.40 8.84 15.63
N VAL A 748 -14.20 8.58 16.92
CA VAL A 748 -13.08 9.11 17.71
C VAL A 748 -12.24 7.95 18.21
N ASP A 749 -10.93 8.04 18.01
CA ASP A 749 -9.93 7.13 18.52
C ASP A 749 -9.02 7.86 19.52
N LEU A 750 -8.58 7.20 20.59
CA LEU A 750 -7.63 7.74 21.55
C LEU A 750 -6.50 6.75 21.81
N GLY A 751 -5.29 7.26 22.03
CA GLY A 751 -4.13 6.44 22.38
C GLY A 751 -3.24 7.16 23.40
N LEU A 752 -2.72 6.41 24.36
CA LEU A 752 -1.70 6.88 25.29
C LEU A 752 -0.43 6.07 25.07
N LYS A 753 0.69 6.77 24.86
CA LYS A 753 1.98 6.16 24.57
C LYS A 753 3.01 6.67 25.58
N TYR A 754 3.62 5.76 26.31
CA TYR A 754 4.72 6.02 27.23
C TYR A 754 6.01 5.40 26.70
N SER A 755 7.10 6.15 26.71
CA SER A 755 8.44 5.67 26.34
C SER A 755 9.44 5.94 27.45
N TYR A 756 10.29 4.95 27.68
CA TYR A 756 11.43 5.06 28.59
C TYR A 756 12.73 4.81 27.81
N ARG A 757 13.60 5.86 27.69
CA ARG A 757 14.90 5.82 26.98
C ARG A 757 14.81 5.24 25.56
N ASP A 758 13.69 5.36 24.88
CA ASP A 758 13.40 4.68 23.62
C ASP A 758 13.58 3.14 23.61
N ALA A 759 14.11 2.59 24.70
CA ALA A 759 14.32 1.14 24.85
C ALA A 759 13.03 0.37 25.14
N ILE A 760 12.11 1.00 25.89
CA ILE A 760 10.83 0.40 26.25
C ILE A 760 9.72 1.38 25.91
N GLN A 761 8.71 0.93 25.19
CA GLN A 761 7.52 1.70 24.91
C GLN A 761 6.28 0.89 25.29
N LEU A 762 5.35 1.53 26.00
CA LEU A 762 4.03 0.99 26.33
C LEU A 762 2.98 1.84 25.65
N SER A 763 1.99 1.23 25.00
CA SER A 763 0.83 1.95 24.50
C SER A 763 -0.48 1.30 24.93
N LEU A 764 -1.49 2.14 25.11
CA LEU A 764 -2.88 1.74 25.29
C LEU A 764 -3.71 2.53 24.27
N ASP A 765 -4.28 1.80 23.33
CA ASP A 765 -5.06 2.34 22.23
C ASP A 765 -6.54 1.95 22.41
N CYS A 766 -7.45 2.89 22.16
CA CYS A 766 -8.89 2.71 22.14
C CYS A 766 -9.46 3.24 20.83
N ASP A 767 -9.80 2.36 19.92
CA ASP A 767 -10.49 2.72 18.69
C ASP A 767 -12.01 2.81 18.96
N ASN A 768 -12.66 3.77 18.30
CA ASN A 768 -14.10 4.01 18.43
C ASN A 768 -14.54 4.15 19.90
N VAL A 769 -13.99 5.13 20.60
CA VAL A 769 -14.15 5.35 22.04
C VAL A 769 -15.61 5.36 22.49
N PHE A 770 -16.50 5.91 21.66
CA PHE A 770 -17.93 6.03 21.97
C PHE A 770 -18.74 4.78 21.60
N ASP A 771 -18.08 3.69 21.16
CA ASP A 771 -18.70 2.42 20.74
C ASP A 771 -19.84 2.63 19.69
N ARG A 772 -19.62 3.57 18.77
CA ARG A 772 -20.61 3.88 17.75
C ARG A 772 -20.75 2.71 16.77
N SER A 773 -21.97 2.18 16.67
CA SER A 773 -22.30 1.20 15.65
C SER A 773 -22.50 1.90 14.31
N TYR A 774 -21.79 1.46 13.28
CA TYR A 774 -21.90 1.98 11.91
C TYR A 774 -21.57 0.89 10.89
N TYR A 775 -21.83 1.19 9.64
CA TYR A 775 -21.60 0.27 8.52
C TYR A 775 -20.59 0.84 7.55
N ILE A 776 -19.79 -0.06 6.96
CA ILE A 776 -18.94 0.20 5.81
C ILE A 776 -19.66 -0.35 4.60
N SER A 777 -20.08 0.52 3.71
CA SER A 777 -20.72 0.15 2.45
C SER A 777 -19.68 -0.11 1.36
N GLY A 778 -20.09 -0.79 0.28
CA GLY A 778 -19.19 -1.14 -0.82
C GLY A 778 -19.90 -1.89 -1.93
N SER A 779 -19.16 -2.74 -2.61
CA SER A 779 -19.64 -3.49 -3.79
C SER A 779 -20.41 -4.76 -3.46
N PHE A 780 -20.48 -5.15 -2.17
CA PHE A 780 -21.22 -6.35 -1.77
C PHE A 780 -22.71 -6.04 -1.56
N TYR A 781 -23.54 -7.06 -1.63
CA TYR A 781 -25.01 -6.95 -1.54
C TYR A 781 -25.53 -6.33 -0.25
N VAL A 782 -24.75 -6.46 0.82
CA VAL A 782 -25.08 -5.93 2.15
C VAL A 782 -23.88 -5.15 2.70
N PRO A 783 -24.12 -4.07 3.44
CA PRO A 783 -23.02 -3.34 4.06
C PRO A 783 -22.42 -4.16 5.21
N PHE A 784 -21.12 -4.07 5.40
CA PHE A 784 -20.46 -4.74 6.49
C PHE A 784 -20.53 -3.90 7.76
N ARG A 785 -20.79 -4.53 8.89
CA ARG A 785 -20.69 -3.89 10.19
C ARG A 785 -19.25 -3.50 10.45
N ALA A 786 -19.03 -2.25 10.82
CA ALA A 786 -17.73 -1.82 11.28
C ALA A 786 -17.47 -2.34 12.71
N GLN A 787 -16.19 -2.47 13.04
CA GLN A 787 -15.79 -2.87 14.37
C GLN A 787 -16.17 -1.77 15.37
N GLY A 788 -16.89 -2.15 16.44
CA GLY A 788 -17.20 -1.24 17.55
C GLY A 788 -15.94 -0.86 18.33
N ARG A 789 -16.12 -0.44 19.59
CA ARG A 789 -14.97 -0.10 20.43
C ARG A 789 -14.02 -1.29 20.60
N THR A 790 -12.72 -1.03 20.35
CA THR A 790 -11.64 -1.98 20.60
C THR A 790 -10.55 -1.34 21.44
N LEU A 791 -9.98 -2.16 22.30
CA LEU A 791 -8.83 -1.80 23.14
C LEU A 791 -7.63 -2.63 22.71
N MET A 792 -6.45 -2.04 22.71
CA MET A 792 -5.19 -2.74 22.47
C MET A 792 -4.09 -2.19 23.38
N ALA A 793 -3.49 -3.07 24.15
CA ALA A 793 -2.28 -2.78 24.93
C ALA A 793 -1.06 -3.34 24.20
N THR A 794 -0.02 -2.54 24.04
CA THR A 794 1.19 -2.95 23.30
C THR A 794 2.44 -2.64 24.11
N VAL A 795 3.39 -3.58 24.10
CA VAL A 795 4.74 -3.37 24.62
C VAL A 795 5.73 -3.48 23.47
N THR A 796 6.69 -2.58 23.43
CA THR A 796 7.78 -2.56 22.43
C THR A 796 9.10 -2.50 23.19
N PHE A 797 10.05 -3.34 22.75
CA PHE A 797 11.43 -3.33 23.21
C PHE A 797 12.35 -3.04 22.05
N LYS A 798 13.35 -2.20 22.28
CA LYS A 798 14.39 -1.87 21.32
C LYS A 798 15.76 -2.05 21.98
N LEU A 799 16.63 -2.80 21.28
CA LEU A 799 17.99 -3.12 21.70
C LEU A 799 18.98 -2.65 20.64
#